data_6219e2e5197a22f3bd4025dd545810d3
#
_entry.id   6219e2e5197a22f3bd4025dd545810d3
#
_cell.length_a   1.000
_cell.length_b   1.000
_cell.length_c   1.000
_cell.angle_alpha   90.00
_cell.angle_beta   90.00
_cell.angle_gamma   90.00
#
_symmetry.space_group_name_H-M   'P 1'
#
loop_
_entity.id
_entity.type
_entity.pdbx_description
1 polymer ?
#
loop_
_entity_poly.entity_id
_entity_poly.type
_entity_poly.pdbx_seq_one_letter_code
_entity_poly.pdbx_strand_id
1 'polypeptide(L)'
;MSPSVVLGVLLLLSPQTAGGAAGVGTPPPGVAPSAPAVAPTFEELWSAFVKADAAGNAEAAGLALREIRRTRIERNIPSLDGVGLGLVERGVAKLDAEQREEAEDAFRAAVGLAPGLPDGHAGLAVALLKKGPFGVVPSIEAAASGVSSFLPSGRGALGARNLATVAALLAVFGIAWAVAGALLVRRGGLLLHDLDEWLGPAQGRSASLGLFLLLLLLPVATFQGWGWLPLWVLALLFAYLDWRERALALVLLAAALAVGPAVASLDLRLRTARNPLFHAALAAVESAPDAAVIARLEEAVRSDREDLDLVYLLGAALRRAGRYGEAAEVYRQVLAKDPANAVARNNLANIEFARGGYESARARYREGTEAGAAPEVAATSHYNLSLVHLQKFEYQAYNEAKSNADRLAPGLVADYDRWRYDSRDYAVVDLGLTREDVRDKFAGTEAGVAVRNLSAGARPASRGGALAASLVNRFAASVGLFALLAFLVGRWRGPKAFTLHCGRCGTAFCRSCHLGQVSGGLCSQCYHLFVVRDGVSGPARNRKMAEVQRADGRRDRMFRVLSVLSPGAGQVYRGWTFRGAALLAAWYGVLALLVADRVVPFTEVPRRLSPPWLPLGAGLALLAVWAIANRFRPERDVELPARPARRARPAAAAGAG
;
A
#
# COMPACT_ATOMS: atom_id res chain seq x y z
N MET A 1 23.35 -5.48 -26.91
CA MET A 1 24.34 -6.30 -27.67
C MET A 1 24.08 -7.74 -27.26
N SER A 2 23.43 -8.47 -28.15
CA SER A 2 23.32 -9.93 -28.07
C SER A 2 24.65 -10.59 -28.43
N PRO A 3 24.88 -11.86 -28.03
CA PRO A 3 24.79 -12.86 -29.08
C PRO A 3 24.05 -14.15 -28.70
N SER A 4 23.34 -14.64 -29.71
CA SER A 4 22.72 -15.92 -29.87
C SER A 4 23.72 -17.10 -29.82
N VAL A 5 23.30 -18.21 -29.20
CA VAL A 5 23.94 -19.52 -29.44
C VAL A 5 22.86 -20.48 -29.94
N VAL A 6 23.04 -20.84 -31.18
CA VAL A 6 22.34 -21.92 -31.88
C VAL A 6 22.98 -23.24 -31.48
N LEU A 7 22.22 -24.24 -31.06
CA LEU A 7 22.68 -25.62 -31.06
C LEU A 7 21.61 -26.52 -31.68
N GLY A 8 21.97 -27.12 -32.81
CA GLY A 8 21.16 -28.06 -33.56
C GLY A 8 21.10 -29.44 -32.90
N VAL A 9 19.95 -30.10 -33.02
CA VAL A 9 19.81 -31.53 -32.71
C VAL A 9 19.47 -32.28 -33.99
N LEU A 10 20.37 -33.22 -34.29
CA LEU A 10 20.24 -34.17 -35.39
C LEU A 10 19.05 -35.11 -35.18
N LEU A 11 18.25 -35.25 -36.24
CA LEU A 11 17.27 -36.30 -36.45
C LEU A 11 17.99 -37.63 -36.78
N LEU A 12 17.71 -38.68 -36.03
CA LEU A 12 17.96 -40.07 -36.45
C LEU A 12 16.60 -40.71 -36.77
N LEU A 13 16.36 -40.90 -38.06
CA LEU A 13 15.30 -41.72 -38.62
C LEU A 13 15.79 -43.20 -38.66
N SER A 14 14.97 -44.11 -38.16
CA SER A 14 15.07 -45.54 -38.47
C SER A 14 13.69 -46.07 -38.85
N PRO A 15 13.55 -46.83 -39.93
CA PRO A 15 12.29 -47.33 -40.42
C PRO A 15 11.92 -48.66 -39.73
N GLN A 16 10.68 -48.82 -39.34
CA GLN A 16 10.12 -50.15 -39.03
C GLN A 16 9.02 -50.51 -40.01
N THR A 17 9.18 -51.72 -40.46
CA THR A 17 8.49 -52.46 -41.51
C THR A 17 7.05 -52.79 -41.12
N ALA A 18 6.21 -52.82 -42.14
CA ALA A 18 4.84 -53.31 -42.12
C ALA A 18 4.73 -54.82 -41.80
N GLY A 19 3.65 -55.17 -41.11
CA GLY A 19 3.28 -56.57 -40.99
C GLY A 19 2.02 -56.78 -40.13
N GLY A 20 0.94 -57.25 -40.75
CA GLY A 20 -0.08 -58.04 -40.07
C GLY A 20 -1.45 -57.42 -39.89
N ALA A 21 -2.33 -57.59 -40.88
CA ALA A 21 -3.77 -57.48 -40.71
C ALA A 21 -4.27 -58.58 -39.77
N ALA A 22 -4.97 -58.25 -38.70
CA ALA A 22 -5.73 -59.17 -37.87
C ALA A 22 -7.10 -58.58 -37.48
N GLY A 23 -8.08 -59.28 -37.87
CA GLY A 23 -9.45 -59.47 -37.45
C GLY A 23 -10.18 -58.33 -36.70
N VAL A 24 -11.22 -57.82 -37.34
CA VAL A 24 -12.29 -57.04 -36.68
C VAL A 24 -13.07 -58.00 -35.75
N GLY A 25 -12.76 -57.96 -34.46
CA GLY A 25 -13.53 -58.58 -33.42
C GLY A 25 -14.69 -57.66 -32.99
N THR A 26 -15.90 -58.13 -33.10
CA THR A 26 -17.10 -57.47 -32.54
C THR A 26 -16.95 -57.22 -31.04
N PRO A 27 -17.30 -56.02 -30.52
CA PRO A 27 -17.26 -55.74 -29.09
C PRO A 27 -18.32 -56.58 -28.34
N PRO A 28 -18.01 -57.05 -27.11
CA PRO A 28 -18.95 -57.75 -26.28
C PRO A 28 -20.12 -56.86 -25.86
N PRO A 29 -21.35 -57.40 -25.72
CA PRO A 29 -22.50 -56.63 -25.33
C PRO A 29 -22.46 -56.24 -23.85
N GLY A 30 -22.68 -54.96 -23.57
CA GLY A 30 -23.27 -54.48 -22.33
C GLY A 30 -22.36 -54.41 -21.11
N VAL A 31 -21.39 -53.53 -21.12
CA VAL A 31 -20.98 -52.88 -19.86
C VAL A 31 -21.81 -51.60 -19.76
N ALA A 32 -22.81 -51.62 -18.90
CA ALA A 32 -23.52 -50.41 -18.50
C ALA A 32 -22.47 -49.38 -18.07
N PRO A 33 -22.55 -48.10 -18.48
CA PRO A 33 -21.64 -47.08 -18.00
C PRO A 33 -21.72 -47.08 -16.46
N SER A 34 -20.64 -47.48 -15.81
CA SER A 34 -20.50 -47.32 -14.37
C SER A 34 -20.86 -45.88 -14.03
N ALA A 35 -21.74 -45.71 -13.02
CA ALA A 35 -22.06 -44.37 -12.51
C ALA A 35 -20.75 -43.57 -12.38
N PRO A 36 -20.70 -42.31 -12.83
CA PRO A 36 -19.48 -41.56 -12.79
C PRO A 36 -18.96 -41.58 -11.36
N ALA A 37 -17.75 -42.12 -11.17
CA ALA A 37 -17.09 -42.15 -9.87
C ALA A 37 -17.11 -40.73 -9.32
N VAL A 38 -17.62 -40.55 -8.11
CA VAL A 38 -17.63 -39.24 -7.45
C VAL A 38 -16.19 -38.79 -7.40
N ALA A 39 -15.89 -37.68 -8.06
CA ALA A 39 -14.52 -37.15 -8.09
C ALA A 39 -14.03 -36.86 -6.67
N PRO A 40 -12.82 -37.31 -6.28
CA PRO A 40 -12.34 -37.17 -4.91
C PRO A 40 -12.32 -35.73 -4.46
N THR A 41 -12.66 -35.49 -3.20
CA THR A 41 -12.58 -34.17 -2.57
C THR A 41 -11.10 -33.82 -2.26
N PHE A 42 -10.79 -32.52 -2.10
CA PHE A 42 -9.44 -32.15 -1.67
C PHE A 42 -9.12 -32.64 -0.27
N GLU A 43 -10.11 -32.82 0.61
CA GLU A 43 -9.94 -33.39 1.94
C GLU A 43 -9.53 -34.87 1.87
N GLU A 44 -10.12 -35.63 0.99
CA GLU A 44 -9.76 -37.05 0.77
C GLU A 44 -8.33 -37.16 0.20
N LEU A 45 -8.00 -36.35 -0.81
CA LEU A 45 -6.67 -36.34 -1.41
C LEU A 45 -5.60 -35.89 -0.40
N TRP A 46 -5.91 -34.84 0.41
CA TRP A 46 -5.03 -34.40 1.47
C TRP A 46 -4.84 -35.45 2.57
N SER A 47 -5.93 -36.13 2.98
CA SER A 47 -5.86 -37.25 3.93
C SER A 47 -4.97 -38.40 3.41
N ALA A 48 -5.07 -38.72 2.12
CA ALA A 48 -4.20 -39.71 1.50
C ALA A 48 -2.72 -39.28 1.53
N PHE A 49 -2.44 -38.02 1.23
CA PHE A 49 -1.09 -37.45 1.36
C PHE A 49 -0.56 -37.56 2.79
N VAL A 50 -1.31 -37.10 3.78
CA VAL A 50 -0.90 -37.11 5.19
C VAL A 50 -0.63 -38.54 5.70
N LYS A 51 -1.48 -39.51 5.33
CA LYS A 51 -1.29 -40.94 5.66
C LYS A 51 0.00 -41.50 5.04
N ALA A 52 0.25 -41.18 3.77
CA ALA A 52 1.45 -41.65 3.07
C ALA A 52 2.74 -41.03 3.66
N ASP A 53 2.68 -39.74 3.96
CA ASP A 53 3.81 -39.01 4.56
C ASP A 53 4.12 -39.52 5.97
N ALA A 54 3.11 -39.74 6.82
CA ALA A 54 3.27 -40.30 8.16
C ALA A 54 3.81 -41.75 8.14
N ALA A 55 3.53 -42.51 7.08
CA ALA A 55 4.08 -43.85 6.87
C ALA A 55 5.49 -43.84 6.29
N GLY A 56 6.06 -42.67 5.99
CA GLY A 56 7.38 -42.55 5.33
C GLY A 56 7.38 -42.99 3.87
N ASN A 57 6.22 -43.16 3.24
CA ASN A 57 6.10 -43.58 1.84
C ASN A 57 6.13 -42.35 0.91
N ALA A 58 7.34 -41.94 0.54
CA ALA A 58 7.58 -40.76 -0.30
C ALA A 58 6.95 -40.88 -1.70
N GLU A 59 6.88 -42.11 -2.27
CA GLU A 59 6.26 -42.33 -3.57
C GLU A 59 4.76 -42.09 -3.54
N ALA A 60 4.06 -42.68 -2.58
CA ALA A 60 2.61 -42.52 -2.40
C ALA A 60 2.27 -41.04 -2.05
N ALA A 61 3.06 -40.38 -1.20
CA ALA A 61 2.90 -38.96 -0.90
C ALA A 61 3.08 -38.10 -2.15
N GLY A 62 4.09 -38.39 -2.98
CA GLY A 62 4.33 -37.70 -4.25
C GLY A 62 3.19 -37.92 -5.25
N LEU A 63 2.58 -39.12 -5.30
CA LEU A 63 1.42 -39.40 -6.14
C LEU A 63 0.21 -38.58 -5.69
N ALA A 64 -0.07 -38.53 -4.38
CA ALA A 64 -1.18 -37.74 -3.83
C ALA A 64 -1.03 -36.24 -4.13
N LEU A 65 0.17 -35.67 -4.01
CA LEU A 65 0.42 -34.26 -4.35
C LEU A 65 0.23 -33.98 -5.86
N ARG A 66 0.61 -34.93 -6.73
CA ARG A 66 0.37 -34.79 -8.17
C ARG A 66 -1.12 -34.81 -8.48
N GLU A 67 -1.89 -35.66 -7.82
CA GLU A 67 -3.33 -35.71 -8.00
C GLU A 67 -4.04 -34.46 -7.46
N ILE A 68 -3.60 -33.92 -6.32
CA ILE A 68 -4.07 -32.62 -5.81
C ILE A 68 -3.81 -31.52 -6.84
N ARG A 69 -2.61 -31.48 -7.42
CA ARG A 69 -2.24 -30.47 -8.43
C ARG A 69 -3.11 -30.62 -9.69
N ARG A 70 -3.31 -31.84 -10.16
CA ARG A 70 -4.18 -32.14 -11.30
C ARG A 70 -5.61 -31.68 -11.06
N THR A 71 -6.22 -32.11 -9.94
CA THR A 71 -7.60 -31.74 -9.57
C THR A 71 -7.78 -30.23 -9.41
N ARG A 72 -6.75 -29.52 -8.89
CA ARG A 72 -6.75 -28.06 -8.82
C ARG A 72 -6.95 -27.42 -10.19
N ILE A 73 -6.21 -27.90 -11.19
CA ILE A 73 -6.25 -27.37 -12.55
C ILE A 73 -7.57 -27.73 -13.24
N GLU A 74 -8.01 -28.99 -13.15
CA GLU A 74 -9.27 -29.45 -13.73
C GLU A 74 -10.48 -28.65 -13.21
N ARG A 75 -10.45 -28.26 -11.93
CA ARG A 75 -11.50 -27.43 -11.31
C ARG A 75 -11.29 -25.93 -11.44
N ASN A 76 -10.24 -25.50 -12.15
CA ASN A 76 -9.87 -24.08 -12.33
C ASN A 76 -9.76 -23.33 -11.00
N ILE A 77 -8.99 -23.88 -10.06
CA ILE A 77 -8.79 -23.28 -8.74
C ILE A 77 -7.44 -22.54 -8.72
N PRO A 78 -7.42 -21.22 -8.53
CA PRO A 78 -6.17 -20.43 -8.52
C PRO A 78 -5.24 -20.80 -7.36
N SER A 79 -5.78 -21.08 -6.17
CA SER A 79 -5.00 -21.32 -4.96
C SER A 79 -5.67 -22.37 -4.07
N LEU A 80 -4.88 -23.28 -3.49
CA LEU A 80 -5.34 -24.26 -2.49
C LEU A 80 -4.81 -23.87 -1.11
N ASP A 81 -5.34 -22.80 -0.54
CA ASP A 81 -4.82 -22.19 0.70
C ASP A 81 -4.79 -23.21 1.86
N GLY A 82 -5.82 -24.04 2.02
CA GLY A 82 -5.86 -25.06 3.08
C GLY A 82 -4.74 -26.10 2.95
N VAL A 83 -4.52 -26.63 1.73
CA VAL A 83 -3.41 -27.56 1.45
C VAL A 83 -2.07 -26.86 1.60
N GLY A 84 -1.99 -25.61 1.11
CA GLY A 84 -0.79 -24.78 1.24
C GLY A 84 -0.40 -24.58 2.71
N LEU A 85 -1.34 -24.25 3.59
CA LEU A 85 -1.09 -24.12 5.03
C LEU A 85 -0.63 -25.43 5.66
N GLY A 86 -1.24 -26.57 5.32
CA GLY A 86 -0.79 -27.88 5.81
C GLY A 86 0.65 -28.20 5.38
N LEU A 87 1.05 -27.83 4.15
CA LEU A 87 2.43 -27.96 3.69
C LEU A 87 3.38 -27.00 4.38
N VAL A 88 2.94 -25.77 4.71
CA VAL A 88 3.70 -24.82 5.53
C VAL A 88 3.95 -25.37 6.92
N GLU A 89 2.93 -25.92 7.58
CA GLU A 89 3.10 -26.56 8.91
C GLU A 89 4.08 -27.72 8.86
N ARG A 90 4.00 -28.57 7.82
CA ARG A 90 4.97 -29.64 7.57
C ARG A 90 6.37 -29.07 7.39
N GLY A 91 6.54 -28.03 6.57
CA GLY A 91 7.84 -27.38 6.35
C GLY A 91 8.41 -26.82 7.65
N VAL A 92 7.59 -26.24 8.51
CA VAL A 92 8.00 -25.77 9.84
C VAL A 92 8.45 -26.93 10.73
N ALA A 93 7.69 -28.03 10.79
CA ALA A 93 8.09 -29.21 11.56
C ALA A 93 9.41 -29.80 11.08
N LYS A 94 9.66 -29.82 9.76
CA LYS A 94 10.94 -30.24 9.19
C LYS A 94 12.09 -29.28 9.51
N LEU A 95 11.83 -27.95 9.54
CA LEU A 95 12.83 -26.97 9.99
C LEU A 95 13.21 -27.13 11.46
N ASP A 96 12.23 -27.44 12.30
CA ASP A 96 12.44 -27.68 13.74
C ASP A 96 13.22 -28.99 13.98
N ALA A 97 13.05 -29.98 13.08
CA ALA A 97 13.82 -31.23 13.06
C ALA A 97 15.19 -31.11 12.35
N GLU A 98 15.61 -29.91 11.95
CA GLU A 98 16.83 -29.62 11.18
C GLU A 98 16.92 -30.31 9.80
N GLN A 99 15.82 -30.85 9.29
CA GLN A 99 15.68 -31.47 7.97
C GLN A 99 15.47 -30.40 6.88
N ARG A 100 16.54 -29.66 6.54
CA ARG A 100 16.47 -28.42 5.76
C ARG A 100 15.99 -28.64 4.31
N GLU A 101 16.41 -29.71 3.65
CA GLU A 101 16.01 -30.02 2.27
C GLU A 101 14.52 -30.38 2.20
N GLU A 102 14.05 -31.24 3.11
CA GLU A 102 12.64 -31.62 3.17
C GLU A 102 11.74 -30.44 3.53
N ALA A 103 12.21 -29.50 4.38
CA ALA A 103 11.51 -28.27 4.70
C ALA A 103 11.39 -27.36 3.46
N GLU A 104 12.47 -27.19 2.71
CA GLU A 104 12.47 -26.41 1.48
C GLU A 104 11.52 -27.00 0.44
N ASP A 105 11.52 -28.32 0.25
CA ASP A 105 10.61 -29.01 -0.66
C ASP A 105 9.13 -28.83 -0.25
N ALA A 106 8.84 -28.90 1.05
CA ALA A 106 7.49 -28.66 1.57
C ALA A 106 7.04 -27.21 1.30
N PHE A 107 7.90 -26.21 1.54
CA PHE A 107 7.57 -24.81 1.24
C PHE A 107 7.46 -24.55 -0.26
N ARG A 108 8.28 -25.15 -1.10
CA ARG A 108 8.14 -25.06 -2.56
C ARG A 108 6.83 -25.68 -3.05
N ALA A 109 6.44 -26.81 -2.48
CA ALA A 109 5.16 -27.42 -2.79
C ALA A 109 4.00 -26.52 -2.35
N ALA A 110 4.11 -25.88 -1.17
CA ALA A 110 3.12 -24.90 -0.69
C ALA A 110 2.97 -23.72 -1.65
N VAL A 111 4.10 -23.09 -2.07
CA VAL A 111 4.11 -22.00 -3.05
C VAL A 111 3.50 -22.45 -4.39
N GLY A 112 3.82 -23.66 -4.85
CA GLY A 112 3.30 -24.20 -6.10
C GLY A 112 1.78 -24.46 -6.09
N LEU A 113 1.21 -24.83 -4.95
CA LEU A 113 -0.24 -25.10 -4.80
C LEU A 113 -1.03 -23.88 -4.35
N ALA A 114 -0.42 -23.01 -3.57
CA ALA A 114 -1.03 -21.79 -3.03
C ALA A 114 -0.12 -20.57 -3.25
N PRO A 115 0.04 -20.10 -4.50
CA PRO A 115 0.98 -19.01 -4.81
C PRO A 115 0.61 -17.66 -4.16
N GLY A 116 -0.66 -17.44 -3.84
CA GLY A 116 -1.15 -16.27 -3.13
C GLY A 116 -0.98 -16.33 -1.61
N LEU A 117 -0.47 -17.45 -1.05
CA LEU A 117 -0.29 -17.63 0.38
C LEU A 117 1.09 -17.10 0.83
N PRO A 118 1.17 -16.00 1.58
CA PRO A 118 2.46 -15.40 1.97
C PRO A 118 3.29 -16.31 2.88
N ASP A 119 2.65 -17.19 3.67
CA ASP A 119 3.31 -18.11 4.60
C ASP A 119 4.26 -19.10 3.89
N GLY A 120 3.86 -19.61 2.73
CA GLY A 120 4.68 -20.50 1.92
C GLY A 120 5.97 -19.82 1.43
N HIS A 121 5.85 -18.61 0.93
CA HIS A 121 7.00 -17.81 0.48
C HIS A 121 7.90 -17.39 1.64
N ALA A 122 7.33 -17.02 2.77
CA ALA A 122 8.07 -16.65 3.97
C ALA A 122 8.84 -17.86 4.53
N GLY A 123 8.20 -19.02 4.61
CA GLY A 123 8.84 -20.27 5.00
C GLY A 123 9.98 -20.66 4.06
N LEU A 124 9.77 -20.54 2.75
CA LEU A 124 10.80 -20.76 1.75
C LEU A 124 12.00 -19.80 1.93
N ALA A 125 11.71 -18.51 2.16
CA ALA A 125 12.76 -17.52 2.41
C ALA A 125 13.59 -17.85 3.65
N VAL A 126 12.97 -18.30 4.73
CA VAL A 126 13.68 -18.74 5.95
C VAL A 126 14.51 -20.01 5.69
N ALA A 127 13.95 -21.00 5.00
CA ALA A 127 14.66 -22.23 4.67
C ALA A 127 15.91 -21.97 3.80
N LEU A 128 15.78 -21.12 2.79
CA LEU A 128 16.89 -20.69 1.92
C LEU A 128 17.96 -19.93 2.71
N LEU A 129 17.58 -19.05 3.64
CA LEU A 129 18.54 -18.30 4.45
C LEU A 129 19.41 -19.22 5.33
N LYS A 130 18.86 -20.35 5.80
CA LYS A 130 19.60 -21.35 6.57
C LYS A 130 20.70 -22.08 5.76
N LYS A 131 20.76 -21.89 4.44
CA LYS A 131 21.88 -22.35 3.61
C LYS A 131 23.17 -21.48 3.72
N GLY A 132 23.14 -20.45 4.57
CA GLY A 132 24.26 -19.54 4.80
C GLY A 132 24.32 -18.38 3.79
N PRO A 133 25.51 -17.79 3.54
CA PRO A 133 25.63 -16.56 2.74
C PRO A 133 25.06 -16.68 1.32
N PHE A 134 25.17 -17.84 0.69
CA PHE A 134 24.63 -18.12 -0.65
C PHE A 134 23.09 -18.17 -0.68
N GLY A 135 22.44 -18.36 0.47
CA GLY A 135 20.99 -18.38 0.60
C GLY A 135 20.35 -16.99 0.74
N VAL A 136 21.15 -15.93 0.96
CA VAL A 136 20.61 -14.58 1.22
C VAL A 136 19.84 -14.02 0.01
N VAL A 137 20.43 -14.05 -1.18
CA VAL A 137 19.78 -13.54 -2.40
C VAL A 137 18.52 -14.34 -2.74
N PRO A 138 18.57 -15.70 -2.82
CA PRO A 138 17.35 -16.49 -3.03
C PRO A 138 16.28 -16.30 -1.95
N SER A 139 16.66 -16.04 -0.69
CA SER A 139 15.71 -15.70 0.39
C SER A 139 14.97 -14.40 0.11
N ILE A 140 15.69 -13.36 -0.36
CA ILE A 140 15.08 -12.07 -0.73
C ILE A 140 14.15 -12.24 -1.94
N GLU A 141 14.56 -13.00 -2.93
CA GLU A 141 13.76 -13.30 -4.13
C GLU A 141 12.46 -14.04 -3.76
N ALA A 142 12.54 -15.06 -2.90
CA ALA A 142 11.36 -15.78 -2.41
C ALA A 142 10.38 -14.86 -1.66
N ALA A 143 10.88 -13.99 -0.78
CA ALA A 143 10.04 -13.03 -0.08
C ALA A 143 9.44 -11.98 -1.03
N ALA A 144 10.21 -11.45 -1.99
CA ALA A 144 9.72 -10.52 -3.00
C ALA A 144 8.65 -11.16 -3.89
N SER A 145 8.84 -12.42 -4.29
CA SER A 145 7.86 -13.22 -5.01
C SER A 145 6.56 -13.39 -4.21
N GLY A 146 6.68 -13.63 -2.90
CA GLY A 146 5.52 -13.69 -1.99
C GLY A 146 4.73 -12.38 -1.96
N VAL A 147 5.43 -11.24 -1.84
CA VAL A 147 4.78 -9.93 -1.87
C VAL A 147 4.11 -9.68 -3.22
N SER A 148 4.80 -9.97 -4.34
CA SER A 148 4.27 -9.75 -5.69
C SER A 148 3.07 -10.65 -6.02
N SER A 149 3.00 -11.84 -5.45
CA SER A 149 1.88 -12.78 -5.62
C SER A 149 0.70 -12.46 -4.70
N PHE A 150 0.98 -11.96 -3.48
CA PHE A 150 -0.04 -11.63 -2.49
C PHE A 150 -0.71 -10.28 -2.77
N LEU A 151 0.04 -9.26 -3.19
CA LEU A 151 -0.50 -7.91 -3.45
C LEU A 151 -1.71 -7.86 -4.38
N PRO A 152 -1.78 -8.64 -5.49
CA PRO A 152 -2.94 -8.66 -6.35
C PRO A 152 -4.14 -9.41 -5.77
N SER A 153 -3.98 -10.22 -4.72
CA SER A 153 -5.11 -10.90 -4.07
C SER A 153 -6.06 -9.90 -3.40
N GLY A 154 -7.31 -10.27 -3.23
CA GLY A 154 -8.30 -9.40 -2.59
C GLY A 154 -7.89 -9.03 -1.16
N ARG A 155 -7.33 -9.98 -0.40
CA ARG A 155 -6.81 -9.76 0.97
C ARG A 155 -5.55 -8.90 0.95
N GLY A 156 -4.62 -9.19 0.05
CA GLY A 156 -3.34 -8.45 -0.07
C GLY A 156 -3.55 -7.00 -0.46
N ALA A 157 -4.39 -6.72 -1.46
CA ALA A 157 -4.71 -5.37 -1.89
C ALA A 157 -5.38 -4.55 -0.76
N LEU A 158 -6.30 -5.18 -0.01
CA LEU A 158 -6.98 -4.54 1.13
C LEU A 158 -6.00 -4.27 2.28
N GLY A 159 -5.17 -5.27 2.64
CA GLY A 159 -4.14 -5.16 3.66
C GLY A 159 -3.12 -4.07 3.33
N ALA A 160 -2.61 -4.04 2.10
CA ALA A 160 -1.66 -3.02 1.63
C ALA A 160 -2.23 -1.60 1.73
N ARG A 161 -3.49 -1.40 1.31
CA ARG A 161 -4.17 -0.11 1.40
C ARG A 161 -4.36 0.33 2.86
N ASN A 162 -4.74 -0.60 3.74
CA ASN A 162 -4.90 -0.32 5.16
C ASN A 162 -3.57 0.05 5.81
N LEU A 163 -2.52 -0.75 5.59
CA LEU A 163 -1.17 -0.47 6.06
C LEU A 163 -0.66 0.89 5.58
N ALA A 164 -0.77 1.16 4.27
CA ALA A 164 -0.35 2.42 3.67
C ALA A 164 -1.11 3.62 4.26
N THR A 165 -2.44 3.48 4.48
CA THR A 165 -3.25 4.55 5.07
C THR A 165 -2.81 4.84 6.51
N VAL A 166 -2.65 3.81 7.35
CA VAL A 166 -2.21 3.99 8.75
C VAL A 166 -0.80 4.56 8.80
N ALA A 167 0.12 4.04 7.98
CA ALA A 167 1.49 4.55 7.90
C ALA A 167 1.52 6.03 7.45
N ALA A 168 0.73 6.41 6.44
CA ALA A 168 0.64 7.79 5.98
C ALA A 168 0.11 8.73 7.09
N LEU A 169 -0.93 8.32 7.82
CA LEU A 169 -1.48 9.09 8.94
C LEU A 169 -0.44 9.29 10.06
N LEU A 170 0.27 8.23 10.44
CA LEU A 170 1.32 8.29 11.45
C LEU A 170 2.51 9.14 10.99
N ALA A 171 2.94 9.00 9.73
CA ALA A 171 4.03 9.79 9.17
C ALA A 171 3.69 11.28 9.13
N VAL A 172 2.50 11.65 8.61
CA VAL A 172 2.03 13.05 8.59
C VAL A 172 1.98 13.63 9.99
N PHE A 173 1.47 12.88 10.96
CA PHE A 173 1.44 13.30 12.35
C PHE A 173 2.84 13.55 12.91
N GLY A 174 3.78 12.62 12.73
CA GLY A 174 5.17 12.77 13.19
C GLY A 174 5.89 13.94 12.51
N ILE A 175 5.72 14.09 11.20
CA ILE A 175 6.31 15.20 10.44
C ILE A 175 5.75 16.55 10.92
N ALA A 176 4.42 16.64 11.13
CA ALA A 176 3.78 17.86 11.59
C ALA A 176 4.35 18.30 12.96
N TRP A 177 4.51 17.37 13.91
CA TRP A 177 5.13 17.64 15.20
C TRP A 177 6.58 18.09 15.10
N ALA A 178 7.38 17.41 14.27
CA ALA A 178 8.79 17.75 14.08
C ALA A 178 8.98 19.12 13.43
N VAL A 179 8.19 19.43 12.40
CA VAL A 179 8.22 20.73 11.70
C VAL A 179 7.71 21.85 12.60
N ALA A 180 6.57 21.67 13.28
CA ALA A 180 6.03 22.65 14.19
C ALA A 180 7.01 22.96 15.33
N GLY A 181 7.61 21.93 15.94
CA GLY A 181 8.61 22.09 16.98
C GLY A 181 9.87 22.82 16.49
N ALA A 182 10.41 22.45 15.32
CA ALA A 182 11.57 23.11 14.73
C ALA A 182 11.29 24.59 14.41
N LEU A 183 10.12 24.89 13.85
CA LEU A 183 9.73 26.27 13.52
C LEU A 183 9.37 27.08 14.78
N LEU A 184 8.80 26.46 15.80
CA LEU A 184 8.56 27.12 17.09
C LEU A 184 9.87 27.57 17.74
N VAL A 185 10.87 26.70 17.77
CA VAL A 185 12.21 27.03 18.29
C VAL A 185 12.87 28.13 17.43
N ARG A 186 12.67 28.12 16.11
CA ARG A 186 13.26 29.09 15.19
C ARG A 186 12.55 30.45 15.21
N ARG A 187 11.22 30.47 15.19
CA ARG A 187 10.39 31.66 14.94
C ARG A 187 9.57 32.12 16.14
N GLY A 188 9.41 31.28 17.17
CA GLY A 188 8.59 31.61 18.34
C GLY A 188 9.03 32.86 19.09
N GLY A 189 10.36 33.15 19.10
CA GLY A 189 10.90 34.35 19.67
C GLY A 189 10.46 35.65 18.97
N LEU A 190 10.05 35.60 17.69
CA LEU A 190 9.51 36.73 16.96
C LEU A 190 8.11 37.08 17.43
N LEU A 191 7.25 36.05 17.60
CA LEU A 191 5.91 36.22 18.16
C LEU A 191 6.00 36.78 19.59
N LEU A 192 6.86 36.21 20.41
CA LEU A 192 7.06 36.66 21.78
C LEU A 192 7.49 38.14 21.84
N HIS A 193 8.40 38.58 20.94
CA HIS A 193 8.83 39.96 20.85
C HIS A 193 7.65 40.90 20.48
N ASP A 194 6.80 40.51 19.52
CA ASP A 194 5.64 41.33 19.15
C ASP A 194 4.61 41.40 20.28
N LEU A 195 4.47 40.35 21.09
CA LEU A 195 3.62 40.36 22.29
C LEU A 195 4.22 41.28 23.39
N ASP A 196 5.55 41.25 23.56
CA ASP A 196 6.24 42.17 24.47
C ASP A 196 5.99 43.63 24.07
N GLU A 197 6.07 43.96 22.79
CA GLU A 197 5.86 45.32 22.27
C GLU A 197 4.38 45.74 22.40
N TRP A 198 3.47 44.82 22.15
CA TRP A 198 2.00 45.07 22.26
C TRP A 198 1.55 45.33 23.69
N LEU A 199 2.04 44.52 24.66
CA LEU A 199 1.73 44.72 26.07
C LEU A 199 2.40 45.94 26.69
N GLY A 200 3.52 46.38 26.12
CA GLY A 200 4.28 47.52 26.58
C GLY A 200 5.14 47.22 27.82
N PRO A 201 6.07 48.15 28.15
CA PRO A 201 7.09 47.93 29.18
C PRO A 201 6.52 47.83 30.61
N ALA A 202 5.33 48.37 30.85
CA ALA A 202 4.70 48.35 32.17
C ALA A 202 4.26 46.95 32.65
N GLN A 203 3.98 46.03 31.71
CA GLN A 203 3.44 44.69 32.05
C GLN A 203 4.52 43.63 32.32
N GLY A 204 5.74 43.90 31.94
CA GLY A 204 6.88 43.01 32.13
C GLY A 204 6.89 41.78 31.23
N ARG A 205 8.06 41.18 31.04
CA ARG A 205 8.31 40.02 30.16
C ARG A 205 7.57 38.75 30.58
N SER A 206 7.21 38.63 31.88
CA SER A 206 6.44 37.49 32.40
C SER A 206 5.01 37.45 31.86
N ALA A 207 4.37 38.61 31.69
CA ALA A 207 3.03 38.71 31.13
C ALA A 207 3.02 38.30 29.64
N SER A 208 4.00 38.72 28.86
CA SER A 208 4.15 38.34 27.47
C SER A 208 4.40 36.83 27.31
N LEU A 209 5.23 36.26 28.17
CA LEU A 209 5.45 34.80 28.20
C LEU A 209 4.18 34.04 28.60
N GLY A 210 3.42 34.52 29.59
CA GLY A 210 2.15 33.95 29.99
C GLY A 210 1.14 33.96 28.84
N LEU A 211 1.00 35.08 28.15
CA LEU A 211 0.12 35.21 26.98
C LEU A 211 0.58 34.32 25.82
N PHE A 212 1.90 34.25 25.56
CA PHE A 212 2.46 33.35 24.55
C PHE A 212 2.12 31.87 24.84
N LEU A 213 2.31 31.43 26.08
CA LEU A 213 1.95 30.06 26.49
C LEU A 213 0.45 29.79 26.42
N LEU A 214 -0.37 30.76 26.81
CA LEU A 214 -1.83 30.65 26.68
C LEU A 214 -2.24 30.50 25.22
N LEU A 215 -1.72 31.33 24.32
CA LEU A 215 -1.99 31.23 22.89
C LEU A 215 -1.49 29.90 22.32
N LEU A 216 -0.30 29.45 22.73
CA LEU A 216 0.29 28.18 22.27
C LEU A 216 -0.59 26.99 22.67
N LEU A 217 -1.08 26.95 23.91
CA LEU A 217 -1.82 25.82 24.46
C LEU A 217 -3.35 25.95 24.28
N LEU A 218 -3.82 26.97 23.59
CA LEU A 218 -5.24 27.20 23.37
C LEU A 218 -6.02 25.98 22.82
N PRO A 219 -5.51 25.19 21.85
CA PRO A 219 -6.22 24.00 21.38
C PRO A 219 -6.37 22.92 22.45
N VAL A 220 -5.42 22.83 23.37
CA VAL A 220 -5.49 21.88 24.50
C VAL A 220 -6.47 22.40 25.54
N ALA A 221 -6.42 23.69 25.87
CA ALA A 221 -7.35 24.33 26.81
C ALA A 221 -8.81 24.31 26.32
N THR A 222 -9.04 24.34 25.01
CA THR A 222 -10.36 24.23 24.37
C THR A 222 -10.78 22.80 24.07
N PHE A 223 -10.13 21.80 24.66
CA PHE A 223 -10.41 20.37 24.49
C PHE A 223 -10.35 19.86 23.05
N GLN A 224 -9.63 20.55 22.15
CA GLN A 224 -9.40 20.10 20.78
C GLN A 224 -8.41 18.93 20.70
N GLY A 225 -7.62 18.71 21.76
CA GLY A 225 -6.65 17.64 21.87
C GLY A 225 -5.26 17.97 21.32
N TRP A 226 -4.28 17.17 21.72
CA TRP A 226 -2.87 17.34 21.35
C TRP A 226 -2.59 17.17 19.86
N GLY A 227 -3.45 16.44 19.14
CA GLY A 227 -3.29 16.20 17.71
C GLY A 227 -3.34 17.45 16.84
N TRP A 228 -4.04 18.50 17.30
CA TRP A 228 -4.19 19.77 16.59
C TRP A 228 -3.08 20.77 16.88
N LEU A 229 -2.33 20.56 17.95
CA LEU A 229 -1.30 21.50 18.39
C LEU A 229 -0.25 21.81 17.32
N PRO A 230 0.29 20.86 16.54
CA PRO A 230 1.25 21.18 15.49
C PRO A 230 0.69 22.13 14.43
N LEU A 231 -0.55 21.89 13.98
CA LEU A 231 -1.20 22.73 12.97
C LEU A 231 -1.48 24.13 13.52
N TRP A 232 -1.89 24.20 14.78
CA TRP A 232 -2.10 25.46 15.47
C TRP A 232 -0.82 26.27 15.61
N VAL A 233 0.30 25.65 16.00
CA VAL A 233 1.64 26.27 16.04
C VAL A 233 2.02 26.83 14.68
N LEU A 234 1.82 26.04 13.61
CA LEU A 234 2.07 26.51 12.24
C LEU A 234 1.20 27.70 11.88
N ALA A 235 -0.07 27.71 12.33
CA ALA A 235 -0.99 28.84 12.17
C ALA A 235 -0.47 30.12 12.85
N LEU A 236 -0.18 30.04 14.14
CA LEU A 236 0.33 31.17 14.91
C LEU A 236 1.62 31.77 14.33
N LEU A 237 2.47 30.90 13.80
CA LEU A 237 3.76 31.31 13.24
C LEU A 237 3.68 31.71 11.77
N PHE A 238 2.57 31.48 11.05
CA PHE A 238 2.50 31.60 9.59
C PHE A 238 2.96 32.95 9.05
N ALA A 239 2.63 34.04 9.74
CA ALA A 239 3.05 35.40 9.35
C ALA A 239 4.56 35.61 9.45
N TYR A 240 5.26 34.84 10.29
CA TYR A 240 6.71 34.91 10.53
C TYR A 240 7.52 33.96 9.65
N LEU A 241 6.84 33.06 8.92
CA LEU A 241 7.47 32.05 8.07
C LEU A 241 7.96 32.69 6.76
N ASP A 242 9.07 32.19 6.24
CA ASP A 242 9.50 32.48 4.87
C ASP A 242 8.65 31.68 3.86
N TRP A 243 8.81 31.94 2.55
CA TRP A 243 7.99 31.32 1.53
C TRP A 243 8.12 29.78 1.48
N ARG A 244 9.31 29.23 1.77
CA ARG A 244 9.57 27.78 1.81
C ARG A 244 8.91 27.13 3.02
N GLU A 245 9.01 27.79 4.16
CA GLU A 245 8.37 27.37 5.40
C GLU A 245 6.84 27.45 5.28
N ARG A 246 6.30 28.48 4.62
CA ARG A 246 4.87 28.60 4.31
C ARG A 246 4.39 27.49 3.38
N ALA A 247 5.14 27.20 2.30
CA ALA A 247 4.81 26.12 1.39
C ALA A 247 4.73 24.77 2.14
N LEU A 248 5.71 24.48 3.01
CA LEU A 248 5.68 23.25 3.82
C LEU A 248 4.48 23.23 4.80
N ALA A 249 4.19 24.35 5.44
CA ALA A 249 3.03 24.46 6.34
C ALA A 249 1.70 24.23 5.58
N LEU A 250 1.57 24.79 4.37
CA LEU A 250 0.38 24.56 3.53
C LEU A 250 0.25 23.11 3.05
N VAL A 251 1.37 22.44 2.74
CA VAL A 251 1.35 21.00 2.40
C VAL A 251 0.89 20.17 3.59
N LEU A 252 1.37 20.45 4.80
CA LEU A 252 0.93 19.75 6.01
C LEU A 252 -0.54 20.03 6.33
N LEU A 253 -1.01 21.25 6.08
CA LEU A 253 -2.41 21.62 6.23
C LEU A 253 -3.30 20.86 5.22
N ALA A 254 -2.88 20.79 3.95
CA ALA A 254 -3.56 20.00 2.92
C ALA A 254 -3.58 18.50 3.26
N ALA A 255 -2.46 17.95 3.75
CA ALA A 255 -2.40 16.58 4.23
C ALA A 255 -3.36 16.33 5.41
N ALA A 256 -3.47 17.28 6.33
CA ALA A 256 -4.41 17.19 7.45
C ALA A 256 -5.88 17.23 6.99
N LEU A 257 -6.22 17.94 5.87
CA LEU A 257 -7.56 17.88 5.25
C LEU A 257 -7.95 16.46 4.84
N ALA A 258 -6.97 15.68 4.41
CA ALA A 258 -7.19 14.29 3.99
C ALA A 258 -7.37 13.31 5.16
N VAL A 259 -7.08 13.70 6.41
CA VAL A 259 -7.14 12.80 7.59
C VAL A 259 -8.55 12.26 7.80
N GLY A 260 -9.58 13.12 7.77
CA GLY A 260 -10.98 12.71 7.96
C GLY A 260 -11.43 11.68 6.93
N PRO A 261 -11.36 11.99 5.62
CA PRO A 261 -11.66 11.03 4.55
C PRO A 261 -10.83 9.74 4.64
N ALA A 262 -9.52 9.84 4.96
CA ALA A 262 -8.66 8.68 5.10
C ALA A 262 -9.09 7.75 6.24
N VAL A 263 -9.46 8.30 7.40
CA VAL A 263 -9.96 7.53 8.54
C VAL A 263 -11.33 6.89 8.21
N ALA A 264 -12.23 7.61 7.52
CA ALA A 264 -13.52 7.08 7.10
C ALA A 264 -13.36 5.91 6.11
N SER A 265 -12.47 6.07 5.13
CA SER A 265 -12.14 5.04 4.15
C SER A 265 -11.48 3.82 4.84
N LEU A 266 -10.58 4.04 5.79
CA LEU A 266 -9.98 2.98 6.59
C LEU A 266 -11.02 2.21 7.41
N ASP A 267 -11.95 2.90 8.07
CA ASP A 267 -13.02 2.27 8.85
C ASP A 267 -13.92 1.39 7.97
N LEU A 268 -14.29 1.88 6.78
CA LEU A 268 -15.07 1.11 5.80
C LEU A 268 -14.31 -0.16 5.37
N ARG A 269 -13.03 -0.03 5.01
CA ARG A 269 -12.19 -1.18 4.62
C ARG A 269 -12.00 -2.19 5.75
N LEU A 270 -11.83 -1.73 6.99
CA LEU A 270 -11.73 -2.63 8.14
C LEU A 270 -13.03 -3.37 8.42
N ARG A 271 -14.18 -2.76 8.16
CA ARG A 271 -15.49 -3.45 8.23
C ARG A 271 -15.63 -4.48 7.13
N THR A 272 -15.28 -4.12 5.89
CA THR A 272 -15.25 -5.06 4.76
C THR A 272 -14.35 -6.25 5.08
N ALA A 273 -13.14 -6.01 5.62
CA ALA A 273 -12.22 -7.05 6.04
C ALA A 273 -12.75 -7.96 7.18
N ARG A 274 -13.76 -7.53 7.90
CA ARG A 274 -14.43 -8.33 8.96
C ARG A 274 -15.72 -8.97 8.50
N ASN A 275 -16.16 -8.69 7.27
CA ASN A 275 -17.41 -9.23 6.75
C ASN A 275 -17.24 -10.71 6.33
N PRO A 276 -17.94 -11.66 6.98
CA PRO A 276 -17.79 -13.06 6.65
C PRO A 276 -18.24 -13.42 5.24
N LEU A 277 -19.22 -12.69 4.68
CA LEU A 277 -19.69 -12.91 3.31
C LEU A 277 -18.64 -12.43 2.29
N PHE A 278 -17.94 -11.34 2.57
CA PHE A 278 -16.81 -10.88 1.75
C PHE A 278 -15.70 -11.95 1.66
N HIS A 279 -15.36 -12.57 2.79
CA HIS A 279 -14.37 -13.66 2.80
C HIS A 279 -14.86 -14.90 2.04
N ALA A 280 -16.15 -15.25 2.16
CA ALA A 280 -16.73 -16.35 1.42
C ALA A 280 -16.73 -16.07 -0.10
N ALA A 281 -17.08 -14.84 -0.50
CA ALA A 281 -17.05 -14.41 -1.90
C ALA A 281 -15.62 -14.44 -2.48
N LEU A 282 -14.63 -13.94 -1.74
CA LEU A 282 -13.22 -14.04 -2.16
C LEU A 282 -12.74 -15.47 -2.26
N ALA A 283 -13.07 -16.32 -1.28
CA ALA A 283 -12.70 -17.73 -1.31
C ALA A 283 -13.32 -18.46 -2.52
N ALA A 284 -14.55 -18.12 -2.88
CA ALA A 284 -15.20 -18.67 -4.07
C ALA A 284 -14.49 -18.28 -5.38
N VAL A 285 -13.80 -17.14 -5.42
CA VAL A 285 -13.08 -16.65 -6.61
C VAL A 285 -11.61 -17.05 -6.60
N GLU A 286 -10.95 -16.99 -5.44
CA GLU A 286 -9.48 -17.09 -5.34
C GLU A 286 -8.99 -18.48 -4.90
N SER A 287 -9.82 -19.28 -4.20
CA SER A 287 -9.39 -20.55 -3.60
C SER A 287 -10.39 -21.70 -3.78
N ALA A 288 -10.07 -22.85 -3.19
CA ALA A 288 -11.01 -23.95 -3.07
C ALA A 288 -12.01 -23.65 -1.95
N PRO A 289 -13.31 -23.55 -2.24
CA PRO A 289 -14.32 -23.29 -1.23
C PRO A 289 -14.55 -24.56 -0.38
N ASP A 290 -14.58 -24.38 0.92
CA ASP A 290 -14.99 -25.40 1.88
C ASP A 290 -16.52 -25.41 2.09
N ALA A 291 -17.01 -26.35 2.90
CA ALA A 291 -18.44 -26.47 3.20
C ALA A 291 -18.99 -25.23 3.90
N ALA A 292 -18.19 -24.54 4.73
CA ALA A 292 -18.62 -23.35 5.46
C ALA A 292 -18.77 -22.15 4.51
N VAL A 293 -17.87 -22.00 3.53
CA VAL A 293 -17.98 -20.99 2.47
C VAL A 293 -19.25 -21.21 1.65
N ILE A 294 -19.50 -22.45 1.22
CA ILE A 294 -20.70 -22.79 0.43
C ILE A 294 -21.97 -22.50 1.24
N ALA A 295 -22.07 -22.96 2.49
CA ALA A 295 -23.26 -22.76 3.33
C ALA A 295 -23.54 -21.25 3.51
N ARG A 296 -22.52 -20.42 3.62
CA ARG A 296 -22.65 -18.97 3.76
C ARG A 296 -23.14 -18.31 2.48
N LEU A 297 -22.68 -18.75 1.33
CA LEU A 297 -23.18 -18.28 0.03
C LEU A 297 -24.62 -18.74 -0.20
N GLU A 298 -24.97 -19.98 0.16
CA GLU A 298 -26.35 -20.49 0.10
C GLU A 298 -27.29 -19.63 0.95
N GLU A 299 -26.88 -19.25 2.16
CA GLU A 299 -27.67 -18.39 3.03
C GLU A 299 -27.85 -16.99 2.44
N ALA A 300 -26.77 -16.42 1.87
CA ALA A 300 -26.82 -15.13 1.21
C ALA A 300 -27.78 -15.13 0.01
N VAL A 301 -27.69 -16.16 -0.85
CA VAL A 301 -28.61 -16.34 -1.99
C VAL A 301 -30.06 -16.58 -1.53
N ARG A 302 -30.30 -17.28 -0.42
CA ARG A 302 -31.66 -17.40 0.14
C ARG A 302 -32.23 -16.07 0.61
N SER A 303 -31.36 -15.18 1.14
CA SER A 303 -31.75 -13.86 1.63
C SER A 303 -32.03 -12.86 0.50
N ASP A 304 -31.28 -12.98 -0.60
CA ASP A 304 -31.44 -12.15 -1.80
C ASP A 304 -31.28 -13.01 -3.06
N ARG A 305 -32.42 -13.52 -3.55
CA ARG A 305 -32.48 -14.40 -4.73
C ARG A 305 -32.37 -13.65 -6.06
N GLU A 306 -32.42 -12.32 -6.03
CA GLU A 306 -32.33 -11.47 -7.22
C GLU A 306 -30.90 -11.01 -7.47
N ASP A 307 -30.03 -11.11 -6.48
CA ASP A 307 -28.60 -10.80 -6.63
C ASP A 307 -27.90 -11.91 -7.43
N LEU A 308 -27.83 -11.72 -8.75
CA LEU A 308 -27.18 -12.67 -9.67
C LEU A 308 -25.68 -12.86 -9.35
N ASP A 309 -25.00 -11.88 -8.80
CA ASP A 309 -23.59 -12.00 -8.41
C ASP A 309 -23.41 -13.07 -7.33
N LEU A 310 -24.28 -13.09 -6.31
CA LEU A 310 -24.26 -14.13 -5.28
C LEU A 310 -24.59 -15.50 -5.86
N VAL A 311 -25.52 -15.57 -6.81
CA VAL A 311 -25.88 -16.81 -7.49
C VAL A 311 -24.70 -17.35 -8.31
N TYR A 312 -23.97 -16.49 -9.04
CA TYR A 312 -22.79 -16.91 -9.80
C TYR A 312 -21.65 -17.34 -8.88
N LEU A 313 -21.41 -16.63 -7.76
CA LEU A 313 -20.43 -17.04 -6.74
C LEU A 313 -20.75 -18.41 -6.15
N LEU A 314 -22.03 -18.67 -5.83
CA LEU A 314 -22.47 -19.96 -5.33
C LEU A 314 -22.27 -21.08 -6.37
N GLY A 315 -22.70 -20.85 -7.61
CA GLY A 315 -22.53 -21.82 -8.70
C GLY A 315 -21.06 -22.16 -8.96
N ALA A 316 -20.19 -21.16 -9.00
CA ALA A 316 -18.74 -21.36 -9.15
C ALA A 316 -18.14 -22.11 -7.96
N ALA A 317 -18.55 -21.77 -6.73
CA ALA A 317 -18.10 -22.44 -5.51
C ALA A 317 -18.50 -23.93 -5.50
N LEU A 318 -19.74 -24.23 -5.83
CA LEU A 318 -20.25 -25.62 -5.92
C LEU A 318 -19.50 -26.41 -6.99
N ARG A 319 -19.25 -25.83 -8.17
CA ARG A 319 -18.49 -26.50 -9.24
C ARG A 319 -17.06 -26.81 -8.79
N ARG A 320 -16.37 -25.85 -8.19
CA ARG A 320 -14.98 -26.02 -7.69
C ARG A 320 -14.91 -27.06 -6.56
N ALA A 321 -15.94 -27.15 -5.73
CA ALA A 321 -16.06 -28.20 -4.73
C ALA A 321 -16.35 -29.60 -5.33
N GLY A 322 -16.66 -29.69 -6.63
CA GLY A 322 -17.03 -30.93 -7.29
C GLY A 322 -18.53 -31.30 -7.14
N ARG A 323 -19.36 -30.42 -6.55
CA ARG A 323 -20.82 -30.58 -6.39
C ARG A 323 -21.55 -30.21 -7.69
N TYR A 324 -21.16 -30.87 -8.79
CA TYR A 324 -21.59 -30.53 -10.14
C TYR A 324 -23.12 -30.58 -10.34
N GLY A 325 -23.83 -31.49 -9.65
CA GLY A 325 -25.28 -31.57 -9.73
C GLY A 325 -25.99 -30.34 -9.22
N GLU A 326 -25.55 -29.86 -8.08
CA GLU A 326 -26.11 -28.67 -7.42
C GLU A 326 -25.72 -27.40 -8.16
N ALA A 327 -24.46 -27.27 -8.60
CA ALA A 327 -24.03 -26.16 -9.45
C ALA A 327 -24.86 -26.05 -10.73
N ALA A 328 -25.15 -27.19 -11.39
CA ALA A 328 -25.99 -27.20 -12.58
C ALA A 328 -27.42 -26.73 -12.28
N GLU A 329 -27.97 -27.10 -11.13
CA GLU A 329 -29.32 -26.67 -10.73
C GLU A 329 -29.37 -25.14 -10.50
N VAL A 330 -28.36 -24.58 -9.84
CA VAL A 330 -28.23 -23.12 -9.66
C VAL A 330 -28.27 -22.41 -11.01
N TYR A 331 -27.49 -22.84 -11.99
CA TYR A 331 -27.46 -22.18 -13.32
C TYR A 331 -28.74 -22.45 -14.13
N ARG A 332 -29.39 -23.61 -14.00
CA ARG A 332 -30.68 -23.86 -14.63
C ARG A 332 -31.77 -22.92 -14.09
N GLN A 333 -31.77 -22.63 -12.81
CA GLN A 333 -32.71 -21.66 -12.21
C GLN A 333 -32.52 -20.25 -12.77
N VAL A 334 -31.27 -19.83 -13.04
CA VAL A 334 -31.01 -18.57 -13.75
C VAL A 334 -31.59 -18.63 -15.17
N LEU A 335 -31.29 -19.71 -15.92
CA LEU A 335 -31.76 -19.85 -17.31
C LEU A 335 -33.28 -20.01 -17.42
N ALA A 336 -33.96 -20.50 -16.40
CA ALA A 336 -35.42 -20.56 -16.36
C ALA A 336 -36.05 -19.16 -16.28
N LYS A 337 -35.36 -18.19 -15.65
CA LYS A 337 -35.79 -16.79 -15.55
C LYS A 337 -35.33 -15.98 -16.76
N ASP A 338 -34.09 -16.16 -17.17
CA ASP A 338 -33.43 -15.47 -18.28
C ASP A 338 -32.77 -16.49 -19.22
N PRO A 339 -33.52 -17.03 -20.22
CA PRO A 339 -32.99 -17.99 -21.17
C PRO A 339 -31.83 -17.45 -22.01
N ALA A 340 -31.69 -16.15 -22.16
CA ALA A 340 -30.62 -15.52 -22.93
C ALA A 340 -29.33 -15.31 -22.13
N ASN A 341 -29.27 -15.68 -20.86
CA ASN A 341 -28.14 -15.46 -19.96
C ASN A 341 -26.88 -16.21 -20.42
N ALA A 342 -25.98 -15.54 -21.11
CA ALA A 342 -24.78 -16.14 -21.67
C ALA A 342 -23.80 -16.64 -20.60
N VAL A 343 -23.71 -15.97 -19.43
CA VAL A 343 -22.86 -16.37 -18.31
C VAL A 343 -23.33 -17.71 -17.74
N ALA A 344 -24.62 -17.84 -17.44
CA ALA A 344 -25.17 -19.07 -16.91
C ALA A 344 -25.07 -20.25 -17.92
N ARG A 345 -25.23 -19.96 -19.24
CA ARG A 345 -25.04 -20.96 -20.31
C ARG A 345 -23.60 -21.48 -20.34
N ASN A 346 -22.61 -20.57 -20.37
CA ASN A 346 -21.19 -20.93 -20.37
C ASN A 346 -20.83 -21.78 -19.15
N ASN A 347 -21.29 -21.37 -17.98
CA ASN A 347 -20.93 -22.06 -16.75
C ASN A 347 -21.64 -23.45 -16.62
N LEU A 348 -22.87 -23.57 -17.13
CA LEU A 348 -23.53 -24.88 -17.24
C LEU A 348 -22.80 -25.78 -18.24
N ALA A 349 -22.34 -25.26 -19.37
CA ALA A 349 -21.52 -26.00 -20.32
C ALA A 349 -20.18 -26.46 -19.71
N ASN A 350 -19.55 -25.64 -18.83
CA ASN A 350 -18.36 -26.05 -18.09
C ASN A 350 -18.62 -27.29 -17.20
N ILE A 351 -19.80 -27.38 -16.60
CA ILE A 351 -20.18 -28.52 -15.78
C ILE A 351 -20.38 -29.75 -16.67
N GLU A 352 -21.03 -29.60 -17.82
CA GLU A 352 -21.24 -30.69 -18.79
C GLU A 352 -19.88 -31.18 -19.33
N PHE A 353 -18.96 -30.27 -19.66
CA PHE A 353 -17.59 -30.59 -20.05
C PHE A 353 -16.88 -31.44 -18.97
N ALA A 354 -16.91 -30.96 -17.72
CA ALA A 354 -16.29 -31.66 -16.58
C ALA A 354 -16.84 -33.06 -16.35
N ARG A 355 -18.08 -33.31 -16.74
CA ARG A 355 -18.74 -34.63 -16.68
C ARG A 355 -18.53 -35.49 -17.94
N GLY A 356 -17.73 -35.02 -18.91
CA GLY A 356 -17.51 -35.72 -20.17
C GLY A 356 -18.60 -35.55 -21.23
N GLY A 357 -19.61 -34.73 -20.96
CA GLY A 357 -20.69 -34.41 -21.90
C GLY A 357 -20.27 -33.42 -22.97
N TYR A 358 -19.25 -33.74 -23.77
CA TYR A 358 -18.62 -32.81 -24.72
C TYR A 358 -19.58 -32.29 -25.80
N GLU A 359 -20.57 -33.10 -26.25
CA GLU A 359 -21.52 -32.64 -27.28
C GLU A 359 -22.52 -31.62 -26.70
N SER A 360 -23.04 -31.86 -25.53
CA SER A 360 -23.94 -30.90 -24.87
C SER A 360 -23.20 -29.62 -24.48
N ALA A 361 -21.95 -29.71 -23.99
CA ALA A 361 -21.10 -28.57 -23.74
C ALA A 361 -20.83 -27.76 -25.01
N ARG A 362 -20.53 -28.43 -26.14
CA ARG A 362 -20.32 -27.80 -27.45
C ARG A 362 -21.52 -26.98 -27.90
N ALA A 363 -22.72 -27.58 -27.78
CA ALA A 363 -23.96 -26.91 -28.16
C ALA A 363 -24.15 -25.60 -27.36
N ARG A 364 -24.01 -25.66 -26.03
CA ARG A 364 -24.19 -24.50 -25.15
C ARG A 364 -23.14 -23.42 -25.33
N TYR A 365 -21.86 -23.79 -25.58
CA TYR A 365 -20.83 -22.80 -25.86
C TYR A 365 -21.13 -22.09 -27.19
N ARG A 366 -21.63 -22.78 -28.21
CA ARG A 366 -22.04 -22.14 -29.48
C ARG A 366 -23.19 -21.16 -29.27
N GLU A 367 -24.18 -21.50 -28.46
CA GLU A 367 -25.24 -20.56 -28.08
C GLU A 367 -24.67 -19.32 -27.34
N GLY A 368 -23.59 -19.48 -26.57
CA GLY A 368 -22.91 -18.41 -25.87
C GLY A 368 -22.06 -17.49 -26.76
N THR A 369 -21.81 -17.91 -28.03
CA THR A 369 -21.10 -17.09 -29.04
C THR A 369 -22.02 -16.31 -29.97
N GLU A 370 -23.34 -16.44 -29.82
CA GLU A 370 -24.34 -15.79 -30.66
C GLU A 370 -24.37 -14.26 -30.48
N ALA A 371 -24.92 -13.57 -31.49
CA ALA A 371 -24.97 -12.11 -31.51
C ALA A 371 -25.73 -11.52 -30.31
N GLY A 372 -25.09 -10.63 -29.58
CA GLY A 372 -25.66 -9.92 -28.43
C GLY A 372 -24.97 -10.21 -27.10
N ALA A 373 -24.07 -11.18 -27.03
CA ALA A 373 -23.22 -11.38 -25.84
C ALA A 373 -22.12 -10.30 -25.75
N ALA A 374 -21.75 -9.89 -24.53
CA ALA A 374 -20.60 -9.03 -24.34
C ALA A 374 -19.32 -9.67 -24.94
N PRO A 375 -18.41 -8.89 -25.53
CA PRO A 375 -17.23 -9.43 -26.23
C PRO A 375 -16.41 -10.40 -25.38
N GLU A 376 -16.24 -10.11 -24.10
CA GLU A 376 -15.50 -10.96 -23.15
C GLU A 376 -16.21 -12.30 -22.89
N VAL A 377 -17.55 -12.28 -22.84
CA VAL A 377 -18.37 -13.49 -22.64
C VAL A 377 -18.31 -14.37 -23.88
N ALA A 378 -18.44 -13.77 -25.07
CA ALA A 378 -18.31 -14.48 -26.33
C ALA A 378 -16.90 -15.05 -26.53
N ALA A 379 -15.85 -14.27 -26.19
CA ALA A 379 -14.46 -14.72 -26.24
C ALA A 379 -14.21 -15.92 -25.32
N THR A 380 -14.71 -15.89 -24.08
CA THR A 380 -14.58 -16.99 -23.15
C THR A 380 -15.33 -18.25 -23.64
N SER A 381 -16.52 -18.08 -24.20
CA SER A 381 -17.29 -19.19 -24.78
C SER A 381 -16.56 -19.81 -25.98
N HIS A 382 -15.96 -19.01 -26.87
CA HIS A 382 -15.10 -19.49 -27.96
C HIS A 382 -13.85 -20.22 -27.44
N TYR A 383 -13.21 -19.68 -26.39
CA TYR A 383 -12.06 -20.32 -25.78
C TYR A 383 -12.45 -21.70 -25.20
N ASN A 384 -13.52 -21.78 -24.43
CA ASN A 384 -14.01 -23.05 -23.85
C ASN A 384 -14.44 -24.04 -24.97
N LEU A 385 -15.06 -23.53 -26.04
CA LEU A 385 -15.39 -24.34 -27.23
C LEU A 385 -14.12 -24.92 -27.87
N SER A 386 -13.04 -24.16 -27.95
CA SER A 386 -11.76 -24.66 -28.48
C SER A 386 -11.27 -25.88 -27.69
N LEU A 387 -11.45 -25.86 -26.34
CA LEU A 387 -11.07 -26.99 -25.49
C LEU A 387 -11.91 -28.25 -25.77
N VAL A 388 -13.21 -28.10 -26.08
CA VAL A 388 -14.03 -29.22 -26.53
C VAL A 388 -13.48 -29.82 -27.82
N HIS A 389 -13.16 -28.98 -28.79
CA HIS A 389 -12.57 -29.45 -30.07
C HIS A 389 -11.23 -30.13 -29.86
N LEU A 390 -10.40 -29.64 -28.93
CA LEU A 390 -9.13 -30.25 -28.60
C LEU A 390 -9.30 -31.65 -27.97
N GLN A 391 -10.30 -31.84 -27.08
CA GLN A 391 -10.62 -33.14 -26.48
C GLN A 391 -11.09 -34.15 -27.52
N LYS A 392 -11.66 -33.65 -28.62
CA LYS A 392 -12.14 -34.51 -29.74
C LYS A 392 -11.09 -34.64 -30.86
N PHE A 393 -9.88 -34.10 -30.67
CA PHE A 393 -8.82 -34.10 -31.69
C PHE A 393 -9.19 -33.34 -32.98
N GLU A 394 -10.14 -32.41 -32.92
CA GLU A 394 -10.60 -31.56 -34.03
C GLU A 394 -9.73 -30.31 -34.14
N TYR A 395 -8.45 -30.45 -34.53
CA TYR A 395 -7.45 -29.42 -34.46
C TYR A 395 -7.75 -28.15 -35.30
N GLN A 396 -8.39 -28.29 -36.46
CA GLN A 396 -8.77 -27.15 -37.29
C GLN A 396 -9.82 -26.30 -36.57
N ALA A 397 -10.87 -26.93 -36.06
CA ALA A 397 -11.93 -26.25 -35.31
C ALA A 397 -11.41 -25.65 -33.99
N TYR A 398 -10.44 -26.31 -33.34
CA TYR A 398 -9.73 -25.77 -32.18
C TYR A 398 -9.05 -24.42 -32.52
N ASN A 399 -8.25 -24.38 -33.60
CA ASN A 399 -7.54 -23.17 -33.99
C ASN A 399 -8.49 -22.04 -34.38
N GLU A 400 -9.59 -22.36 -35.10
CA GLU A 400 -10.62 -21.39 -35.49
C GLU A 400 -11.31 -20.79 -34.26
N ALA A 401 -11.79 -21.63 -33.35
CA ALA A 401 -12.45 -21.17 -32.13
C ALA A 401 -11.51 -20.32 -31.26
N LYS A 402 -10.25 -20.76 -31.11
CA LYS A 402 -9.24 -20.00 -30.35
C LYS A 402 -8.91 -18.66 -31.00
N SER A 403 -8.78 -18.61 -32.33
CA SER A 403 -8.57 -17.36 -33.07
C SER A 403 -9.75 -16.40 -32.93
N ASN A 404 -10.99 -16.93 -32.92
CA ASN A 404 -12.17 -16.11 -32.68
C ASN A 404 -12.18 -15.52 -31.27
N ALA A 405 -11.80 -16.29 -30.25
CA ALA A 405 -11.64 -15.80 -28.89
C ALA A 405 -10.62 -14.67 -28.79
N ASP A 406 -9.43 -14.85 -29.36
CA ASP A 406 -8.34 -13.86 -29.32
C ASP A 406 -8.70 -12.57 -30.08
N ARG A 407 -9.45 -12.67 -31.18
CA ARG A 407 -9.93 -11.51 -31.94
C ARG A 407 -10.97 -10.69 -31.16
N LEU A 408 -11.84 -11.35 -30.38
CA LEU A 408 -12.88 -10.68 -29.59
C LEU A 408 -12.33 -10.02 -28.35
N ALA A 409 -11.35 -10.67 -27.67
CA ALA A 409 -10.72 -10.14 -26.47
C ALA A 409 -9.20 -10.49 -26.45
N PRO A 410 -8.36 -9.68 -27.16
CA PRO A 410 -6.92 -9.86 -27.15
C PRO A 410 -6.36 -9.74 -25.72
N GLY A 411 -5.48 -10.65 -25.34
CA GLY A 411 -4.92 -10.69 -23.99
C GLY A 411 -5.65 -11.61 -23.02
N LEU A 412 -6.98 -11.73 -23.10
CA LEU A 412 -7.77 -12.65 -22.27
C LEU A 412 -7.36 -14.11 -22.54
N VAL A 413 -7.19 -14.48 -23.80
CA VAL A 413 -6.72 -15.81 -24.22
C VAL A 413 -5.32 -16.09 -23.70
N ALA A 414 -4.42 -15.10 -23.76
CA ALA A 414 -3.06 -15.23 -23.24
C ALA A 414 -3.07 -15.42 -21.71
N ASP A 415 -3.96 -14.76 -21.01
CA ASP A 415 -4.14 -14.93 -19.57
C ASP A 415 -4.66 -16.33 -19.22
N TYR A 416 -5.61 -16.86 -19.98
CA TYR A 416 -6.11 -18.23 -19.81
C TYR A 416 -5.04 -19.27 -20.16
N ASP A 417 -4.28 -19.07 -21.24
CA ASP A 417 -3.21 -19.97 -21.65
C ASP A 417 -2.06 -20.00 -20.65
N ARG A 418 -1.79 -18.93 -19.92
CA ARG A 418 -0.75 -18.87 -18.89
C ARG A 418 -0.92 -19.96 -17.83
N TRP A 419 -2.15 -20.29 -17.47
CA TRP A 419 -2.47 -21.35 -16.54
C TRP A 419 -2.28 -22.75 -17.11
N ARG A 420 -2.27 -22.88 -18.45
CA ARG A 420 -2.17 -24.18 -19.16
C ARG A 420 -0.75 -24.67 -19.34
N TYR A 421 0.24 -23.75 -19.40
CA TYR A 421 1.62 -24.14 -19.70
C TYR A 421 2.27 -24.98 -18.60
N ASP A 422 1.77 -24.88 -17.35
CA ASP A 422 2.27 -25.68 -16.23
C ASP A 422 1.68 -27.08 -16.15
N SER A 423 0.70 -27.43 -16.97
CA SER A 423 0.09 -28.75 -16.97
C SER A 423 -0.52 -29.12 -18.34
N ARG A 424 -0.58 -30.42 -18.58
CA ARG A 424 -1.23 -31.00 -19.78
C ARG A 424 -2.74 -31.02 -19.70
N ASP A 425 -3.33 -30.62 -18.59
CA ASP A 425 -4.76 -30.70 -18.33
C ASP A 425 -5.46 -29.41 -18.83
N TYR A 426 -6.70 -29.57 -19.33
CA TYR A 426 -7.49 -28.50 -19.94
C TYR A 426 -8.47 -27.92 -18.94
N ALA A 427 -8.24 -26.71 -18.50
CA ALA A 427 -9.16 -26.00 -17.63
C ALA A 427 -10.14 -25.16 -18.43
N VAL A 428 -11.45 -25.42 -18.29
CA VAL A 428 -12.50 -24.54 -18.79
C VAL A 428 -12.66 -23.33 -17.86
N VAL A 429 -12.96 -22.17 -18.44
CA VAL A 429 -13.04 -20.92 -17.71
C VAL A 429 -14.47 -20.60 -17.33
N ASP A 430 -14.70 -20.38 -16.03
CA ASP A 430 -15.97 -19.85 -15.53
C ASP A 430 -16.10 -18.37 -15.81
N LEU A 431 -17.28 -17.96 -16.21
CA LEU A 431 -17.69 -16.55 -16.21
C LEU A 431 -18.36 -16.21 -14.87
N GLY A 432 -18.07 -15.03 -14.38
CA GLY A 432 -18.60 -14.54 -13.09
C GLY A 432 -17.81 -13.37 -12.58
N LEU A 433 -17.91 -13.12 -11.29
CA LEU A 433 -17.19 -12.01 -10.66
C LEU A 433 -15.69 -12.29 -10.63
N THR A 434 -14.95 -11.26 -10.94
CA THR A 434 -13.51 -11.20 -10.67
C THR A 434 -13.26 -10.82 -9.20
N ARG A 435 -12.01 -10.92 -8.74
CA ARG A 435 -11.63 -10.46 -7.40
C ARG A 435 -11.87 -8.96 -7.21
N GLU A 436 -11.70 -8.19 -8.28
CA GLU A 436 -11.97 -6.76 -8.32
C GLU A 436 -13.45 -6.47 -8.14
N ASP A 437 -14.32 -7.20 -8.84
CA ASP A 437 -15.78 -7.06 -8.72
C ASP A 437 -16.25 -7.39 -7.32
N VAL A 438 -15.76 -8.47 -6.73
CA VAL A 438 -16.06 -8.84 -5.33
C VAL A 438 -15.64 -7.73 -4.38
N ARG A 439 -14.43 -7.22 -4.54
CA ARG A 439 -13.95 -6.13 -3.68
C ARG A 439 -14.81 -4.88 -3.84
N ASP A 440 -15.13 -4.49 -5.06
CA ASP A 440 -15.90 -3.28 -5.35
C ASP A 440 -17.36 -3.41 -4.90
N LYS A 441 -17.97 -4.58 -5.03
CA LYS A 441 -19.30 -4.88 -4.50
C LYS A 441 -19.38 -4.70 -2.97
N PHE A 442 -18.40 -5.19 -2.23
CA PHE A 442 -18.41 -5.13 -0.76
C PHE A 442 -17.82 -3.84 -0.19
N ALA A 443 -16.86 -3.22 -0.87
CA ALA A 443 -16.26 -1.97 -0.42
C ALA A 443 -17.07 -0.73 -0.85
N GLY A 444 -17.95 -0.86 -1.84
CA GLY A 444 -18.58 0.26 -2.50
C GLY A 444 -17.52 1.17 -3.15
N THR A 445 -17.93 2.30 -3.72
CA THR A 445 -16.97 3.34 -4.12
C THR A 445 -16.48 4.04 -2.85
N GLU A 446 -15.40 3.52 -2.24
CA GLU A 446 -14.91 3.88 -0.90
C GLU A 446 -14.86 5.39 -0.65
N ALA A 447 -14.33 6.14 -1.61
CA ALA A 447 -14.25 7.60 -1.50
C ALA A 447 -15.63 8.27 -1.58
N GLY A 448 -16.50 7.82 -2.48
CA GLY A 448 -17.84 8.40 -2.67
C GLY A 448 -18.78 8.12 -1.51
N VAL A 449 -18.72 6.93 -0.89
CA VAL A 449 -19.50 6.57 0.30
C VAL A 449 -18.98 7.33 1.52
N ALA A 450 -17.66 7.41 1.70
CA ALA A 450 -17.06 8.15 2.80
C ALA A 450 -17.43 9.65 2.74
N VAL A 451 -17.31 10.27 1.56
CA VAL A 451 -17.66 11.69 1.38
C VAL A 451 -19.16 11.93 1.53
N ARG A 452 -20.02 11.08 0.97
CA ARG A 452 -21.49 11.19 1.13
C ARG A 452 -21.92 11.05 2.59
N ASN A 453 -21.36 10.11 3.33
CA ASN A 453 -21.67 9.92 4.74
C ASN A 453 -21.22 11.11 5.61
N LEU A 454 -20.09 11.74 5.24
CA LEU A 454 -19.61 12.95 5.92
C LEU A 454 -20.43 14.20 5.56
N SER A 455 -20.87 14.34 4.30
CA SER A 455 -21.67 15.49 3.84
C SER A 455 -23.14 15.40 4.20
N ALA A 456 -23.72 14.20 4.31
CA ALA A 456 -25.14 14.01 4.59
C ALA A 456 -25.52 14.16 6.07
N GLY A 457 -24.57 14.43 6.97
CA GLY A 457 -24.84 14.51 8.43
C GLY A 457 -25.38 13.20 9.01
N ALA A 458 -25.26 12.09 8.27
CA ALA A 458 -25.72 10.79 8.70
C ALA A 458 -25.01 10.40 10.00
N ARG A 459 -25.77 9.95 11.00
CA ARG A 459 -25.17 9.43 12.24
C ARG A 459 -24.23 8.29 11.89
N PRO A 460 -22.92 8.43 12.17
CA PRO A 460 -21.95 7.42 11.80
C PRO A 460 -22.28 6.13 12.56
N ALA A 461 -22.48 5.06 11.81
CA ALA A 461 -22.84 3.75 12.36
C ALA A 461 -21.70 3.07 13.14
N SER A 462 -20.51 3.69 13.19
CA SER A 462 -19.33 3.15 13.87
C SER A 462 -18.53 4.23 14.61
N ARG A 463 -17.68 3.77 15.54
CA ARG A 463 -16.71 4.64 16.23
C ARG A 463 -15.73 5.32 15.27
N GLY A 464 -15.27 4.61 14.22
CA GLY A 464 -14.38 5.18 13.21
C GLY A 464 -15.06 6.24 12.35
N GLY A 465 -16.31 6.01 11.91
CA GLY A 465 -17.10 7.02 11.20
C GLY A 465 -17.41 8.25 12.08
N ALA A 466 -17.69 8.06 13.38
CA ALA A 466 -17.86 9.15 14.34
C ALA A 466 -16.57 9.96 14.51
N LEU A 467 -15.44 9.28 14.61
CA LEU A 467 -14.11 9.91 14.68
C LEU A 467 -13.83 10.70 13.40
N ALA A 468 -14.06 10.12 12.22
CA ALA A 468 -13.86 10.79 10.94
C ALA A 468 -14.72 12.05 10.79
N ALA A 469 -16.02 11.97 11.12
CA ALA A 469 -16.92 13.12 11.09
C ALA A 469 -16.48 14.22 12.06
N SER A 470 -16.07 13.84 13.29
CA SER A 470 -15.56 14.79 14.26
C SER A 470 -14.26 15.45 13.80
N LEU A 471 -13.36 14.70 13.15
CA LEU A 471 -12.12 15.22 12.59
C LEU A 471 -12.38 16.21 11.45
N VAL A 472 -13.29 15.88 10.53
CA VAL A 472 -13.66 16.80 9.43
C VAL A 472 -14.25 18.10 9.96
N ASN A 473 -15.21 18.03 10.89
CA ASN A 473 -15.84 19.22 11.46
C ASN A 473 -14.85 20.08 12.25
N ARG A 474 -14.03 19.47 13.10
CA ARG A 474 -12.97 20.17 13.86
C ARG A 474 -11.91 20.74 12.96
N PHE A 475 -11.57 20.02 11.89
CA PHE A 475 -10.60 20.47 10.92
C PHE A 475 -11.11 21.69 10.15
N ALA A 476 -12.34 21.68 9.66
CA ALA A 476 -12.95 22.82 8.98
C ALA A 476 -12.96 24.06 9.90
N ALA A 477 -13.34 23.89 11.17
CA ALA A 477 -13.30 24.96 12.17
C ALA A 477 -11.86 25.45 12.41
N SER A 478 -10.89 24.53 12.49
CA SER A 478 -9.47 24.88 12.68
C SER A 478 -8.87 25.60 11.47
N VAL A 479 -9.25 25.22 10.25
CA VAL A 479 -8.84 25.92 9.02
C VAL A 479 -9.45 27.32 8.97
N GLY A 480 -10.73 27.47 9.29
CA GLY A 480 -11.39 28.76 9.39
C GLY A 480 -10.73 29.67 10.42
N LEU A 481 -10.46 29.14 11.61
CA LEU A 481 -9.73 29.85 12.66
C LEU A 481 -8.29 30.18 12.25
N PHE A 482 -7.60 29.28 11.56
CA PHE A 482 -6.29 29.54 10.99
C PHE A 482 -6.32 30.69 9.98
N ALA A 483 -7.23 30.65 9.02
CA ALA A 483 -7.37 31.71 8.02
C ALA A 483 -7.69 33.05 8.68
N LEU A 484 -8.57 33.05 9.67
CA LEU A 484 -8.90 34.24 10.47
C LEU A 484 -7.68 34.77 11.21
N LEU A 485 -6.94 33.93 11.91
CA LEU A 485 -5.72 34.32 12.63
C LEU A 485 -4.63 34.83 11.69
N ALA A 486 -4.37 34.13 10.58
CA ALA A 486 -3.42 34.58 9.58
C ALA A 486 -3.81 35.94 9.00
N PHE A 487 -5.12 36.17 8.77
CA PHE A 487 -5.66 37.45 8.34
C PHE A 487 -5.50 38.53 9.43
N LEU A 488 -5.92 38.25 10.67
CA LEU A 488 -5.84 39.21 11.78
C LEU A 488 -4.39 39.58 12.10
N VAL A 489 -3.49 38.59 12.18
CA VAL A 489 -2.05 38.84 12.39
C VAL A 489 -1.44 39.60 11.21
N GLY A 490 -1.80 39.25 9.98
CA GLY A 490 -1.36 39.98 8.79
C GLY A 490 -1.85 41.44 8.78
N ARG A 491 -3.12 41.68 9.17
CA ARG A 491 -3.68 43.02 9.25
C ARG A 491 -3.13 43.82 10.42
N TRP A 492 -2.99 43.22 11.59
CA TRP A 492 -2.43 43.84 12.78
C TRP A 492 -0.97 44.29 12.58
N ARG A 493 -0.18 43.45 11.92
CA ARG A 493 1.21 43.75 11.65
C ARG A 493 1.40 44.84 10.59
N GLY A 494 0.51 44.96 9.64
CA GLY A 494 0.60 45.94 8.56
C GLY A 494 1.95 45.94 7.84
N PRO A 495 2.15 46.73 6.80
CA PRO A 495 3.43 46.79 6.08
C PRO A 495 4.60 47.40 6.87
N LYS A 496 4.36 47.97 8.06
CA LYS A 496 5.35 48.71 8.85
C LYS A 496 6.00 47.92 9.98
N ALA A 497 5.45 46.77 10.40
CA ALA A 497 5.86 46.06 11.63
C ALA A 497 6.41 44.67 11.35
N PHE A 498 7.57 44.54 10.73
CA PHE A 498 8.23 43.24 10.60
C PHE A 498 9.27 43.07 11.68
N THR A 499 9.04 42.10 12.58
CA THR A 499 10.05 41.62 13.51
C THR A 499 10.93 40.59 12.82
N LEU A 500 12.22 40.76 12.90
CA LEU A 500 13.23 39.91 12.30
C LEU A 500 14.24 39.44 13.35
N HIS A 501 14.86 38.30 13.13
CA HIS A 501 16.05 37.90 13.87
C HIS A 501 17.31 38.50 13.19
N CYS A 502 18.18 39.09 13.98
CA CYS A 502 19.50 39.48 13.51
C CYS A 502 20.26 38.24 13.03
N GLY A 503 20.71 38.23 11.77
CA GLY A 503 21.47 37.13 11.18
C GLY A 503 22.75 36.77 11.95
N ARG A 504 23.34 37.75 12.71
CA ARG A 504 24.54 37.52 13.51
C ARG A 504 24.24 37.18 14.97
N CYS A 505 23.69 38.09 15.76
CA CYS A 505 23.51 37.87 17.20
C CYS A 505 22.21 37.16 17.58
N GLY A 506 21.29 36.94 16.62
CA GLY A 506 20.01 36.23 16.85
C GLY A 506 18.96 37.05 17.64
N THR A 507 19.25 38.29 18.04
CA THR A 507 18.30 39.13 18.76
C THR A 507 17.12 39.46 17.85
N ALA A 508 15.88 39.32 18.36
CA ALA A 508 14.69 39.79 17.66
C ALA A 508 14.68 41.33 17.68
N PHE A 509 14.34 41.96 16.57
CA PHE A 509 14.21 43.40 16.44
C PHE A 509 13.14 43.75 15.42
N CYS A 510 12.48 44.88 15.63
CA CYS A 510 11.49 45.47 14.73
C CYS A 510 11.85 46.88 14.34
N ARG A 511 11.07 47.54 13.51
CA ARG A 511 11.28 48.91 13.07
C ARG A 511 11.11 49.93 14.19
N SER A 512 10.24 49.66 15.14
CA SER A 512 9.99 50.53 16.30
C SER A 512 11.11 50.46 17.33
N CYS A 513 11.75 49.29 17.50
CA CYS A 513 12.86 49.15 18.44
C CYS A 513 14.15 49.86 18.00
N HIS A 514 14.29 50.13 16.72
CA HIS A 514 15.52 50.69 16.15
C HIS A 514 15.21 51.80 15.16
N LEU A 515 15.39 53.04 15.60
CA LEU A 515 15.22 54.29 14.83
C LEU A 515 16.22 54.46 13.68
N GLY A 516 17.14 53.53 13.48
CA GLY A 516 18.17 53.56 12.43
C GLY A 516 17.87 52.61 11.27
N GLN A 517 18.43 52.90 10.11
CA GLN A 517 18.29 52.13 8.88
C GLN A 517 18.58 50.66 9.11
N VAL A 518 17.54 49.81 9.00
CA VAL A 518 17.70 48.37 8.99
C VAL A 518 18.17 47.97 7.60
N SER A 519 19.41 47.56 7.46
CA SER A 519 19.95 47.06 6.21
C SER A 519 20.35 45.60 6.35
N GLY A 520 19.86 44.77 5.44
CA GLY A 520 20.38 43.43 5.25
C GLY A 520 20.11 42.43 6.39
N GLY A 521 19.06 42.57 7.20
CA GLY A 521 18.71 41.56 8.25
C GLY A 521 19.66 41.60 9.47
N LEU A 522 20.38 42.68 9.69
CA LEU A 522 21.23 42.92 10.85
C LEU A 522 20.60 43.96 11.78
N CYS A 523 20.66 43.75 13.09
CA CYS A 523 20.31 44.80 14.05
C CYS A 523 21.31 45.95 13.98
N SER A 524 20.92 47.18 14.42
CA SER A 524 21.76 48.38 14.33
C SER A 524 23.16 48.16 14.91
N GLN A 525 23.28 47.54 16.06
CA GLN A 525 24.58 47.25 16.68
C GLN A 525 25.47 46.33 15.82
N CYS A 526 24.90 45.25 15.28
CA CYS A 526 25.65 44.36 14.39
C CYS A 526 25.97 45.03 13.06
N TYR A 527 25.08 45.89 12.54
CA TYR A 527 25.34 46.66 11.33
C TYR A 527 26.52 47.59 11.52
N HIS A 528 26.53 48.42 12.60
CA HIS A 528 27.66 49.29 12.92
C HIS A 528 28.96 48.52 13.12
N LEU A 529 28.90 47.38 13.84
CA LEU A 529 30.09 46.60 14.14
C LEU A 529 30.73 45.92 12.93
N PHE A 530 29.89 45.34 12.05
CA PHE A 530 30.38 44.48 10.98
C PHE A 530 30.42 45.14 9.60
N VAL A 531 29.56 46.17 9.36
CA VAL A 531 29.45 46.85 8.07
C VAL A 531 30.11 48.21 8.09
N VAL A 532 29.72 49.08 9.01
CA VAL A 532 30.26 50.46 9.10
C VAL A 532 31.68 50.46 9.67
N ARG A 533 31.92 49.71 10.73
CA ARG A 533 33.22 49.51 11.41
C ARG A 533 33.83 50.74 12.06
N ASP A 534 33.14 51.88 12.09
CA ASP A 534 33.62 53.13 12.65
C ASP A 534 32.98 53.43 14.01
N GLY A 535 33.73 54.01 14.94
CA GLY A 535 33.25 54.61 16.18
C GLY A 535 32.83 53.65 17.31
N VAL A 536 33.17 52.36 17.22
CA VAL A 536 32.81 51.37 18.26
C VAL A 536 33.97 51.20 19.24
N SER A 537 33.74 51.46 20.54
CA SER A 537 34.73 51.24 21.59
C SER A 537 35.12 49.76 21.70
N GLY A 538 36.39 49.48 22.05
CA GLY A 538 36.92 48.12 22.19
C GLY A 538 36.07 47.22 23.13
N PRO A 539 35.69 47.69 24.32
CA PRO A 539 34.87 46.92 25.24
C PRO A 539 33.47 46.58 24.68
N ALA A 540 32.81 47.52 23.99
CA ALA A 540 31.50 47.29 23.35
C ALA A 540 31.59 46.26 22.22
N ARG A 541 32.68 46.33 21.44
CA ARG A 541 32.97 45.33 20.39
C ARG A 541 33.13 43.92 20.97
N ASN A 542 33.92 43.77 22.04
CA ASN A 542 34.17 42.49 22.68
C ASN A 542 32.89 41.88 23.28
N ARG A 543 32.05 42.68 23.95
CA ARG A 543 30.74 42.24 24.47
C ARG A 543 29.84 41.74 23.35
N LYS A 544 29.76 42.46 22.23
CA LYS A 544 28.90 42.06 21.10
C LYS A 544 29.43 40.83 20.37
N MET A 545 30.75 40.69 20.25
CA MET A 545 31.35 39.46 19.70
C MET A 545 31.07 38.24 20.58
N ALA A 546 31.15 38.37 21.89
CA ALA A 546 30.78 37.28 22.82
C ALA A 546 29.28 36.91 22.72
N GLU A 547 28.41 37.91 22.47
CA GLU A 547 26.98 37.67 22.23
C GLU A 547 26.76 36.88 20.93
N VAL A 548 27.44 37.24 19.84
CA VAL A 548 27.41 36.53 18.57
C VAL A 548 27.89 35.09 18.74
N GLN A 549 29.01 34.86 19.40
CA GLN A 549 29.55 33.52 19.66
C GLN A 549 28.57 32.65 20.48
N ARG A 550 27.93 33.24 21.51
CA ARG A 550 26.89 32.54 22.29
C ARG A 550 25.68 32.21 21.45
N ALA A 551 25.25 33.09 20.55
CA ALA A 551 24.13 32.82 19.65
C ALA A 551 24.45 31.71 18.66
N ASP A 552 25.65 31.70 18.06
CA ASP A 552 26.13 30.66 17.17
C ASP A 552 26.20 29.30 17.90
N GLY A 553 26.77 29.27 19.10
CA GLY A 553 26.84 28.06 19.92
C GLY A 553 25.47 27.52 20.33
N ARG A 554 24.46 28.38 20.56
CA ARG A 554 23.06 27.97 20.79
C ARG A 554 22.45 27.39 19.52
N ARG A 555 22.64 28.05 18.36
CA ARG A 555 22.14 27.56 17.07
C ARG A 555 22.70 26.18 16.73
N ASP A 556 24.01 25.96 16.94
CA ASP A 556 24.67 24.68 16.69
C ASP A 556 24.23 23.60 17.66
N ARG A 557 23.98 23.92 18.93
CA ARG A 557 23.41 22.99 19.89
C ARG A 557 21.98 22.56 19.49
N MET A 558 21.11 23.54 19.19
CA MET A 558 19.73 23.25 18.82
C MET A 558 19.66 22.44 17.52
N PHE A 559 20.49 22.76 16.53
CA PHE A 559 20.61 21.95 15.32
C PHE A 559 20.94 20.48 15.64
N ARG A 560 21.95 20.25 16.51
CA ARG A 560 22.33 18.88 16.90
C ARG A 560 21.22 18.18 17.66
N VAL A 561 20.64 18.83 18.65
CA VAL A 561 19.55 18.25 19.44
C VAL A 561 18.37 17.86 18.54
N LEU A 562 17.92 18.79 17.70
CA LEU A 562 16.81 18.52 16.78
C LEU A 562 17.14 17.43 15.75
N SER A 563 18.37 17.39 15.21
CA SER A 563 18.77 16.38 14.22
C SER A 563 18.94 14.99 14.84
N VAL A 564 19.33 14.90 16.12
CA VAL A 564 19.42 13.62 16.84
C VAL A 564 18.04 13.08 17.21
N LEU A 565 17.16 13.95 17.74
CA LEU A 565 15.81 13.57 18.16
C LEU A 565 14.90 13.27 16.97
N SER A 566 15.02 14.03 15.90
CA SER A 566 14.18 13.93 14.72
C SER A 566 14.98 14.30 13.47
N PRO A 567 15.58 13.30 12.78
CA PRO A 567 16.40 13.51 11.59
C PRO A 567 15.66 14.31 10.52
N GLY A 568 16.17 15.50 10.19
CA GLY A 568 15.51 16.47 9.31
C GLY A 568 14.99 17.73 10.02
N ALA A 569 14.60 17.64 11.30
CA ALA A 569 14.12 18.81 12.05
C ALA A 569 15.20 19.89 12.23
N GLY A 570 16.46 19.48 12.44
CA GLY A 570 17.58 20.40 12.49
C GLY A 570 17.78 21.18 11.20
N GLN A 571 17.61 20.53 10.03
CA GLN A 571 17.68 21.17 8.72
C GLN A 571 16.56 22.20 8.53
N VAL A 572 15.31 21.87 8.92
CA VAL A 572 14.17 22.81 8.94
C VAL A 572 14.51 24.01 9.84
N TYR A 573 15.02 23.74 11.05
CA TYR A 573 15.45 24.79 11.98
C TYR A 573 16.50 25.73 11.38
N ARG A 574 17.45 25.24 10.58
CA ARG A 574 18.46 26.04 9.88
C ARG A 574 17.93 26.76 8.63
N GLY A 575 16.72 26.43 8.13
CA GLY A 575 16.10 27.01 6.94
C GLY A 575 16.31 26.19 5.67
N TRP A 576 16.88 24.99 5.77
CA TRP A 576 16.94 24.03 4.68
C TRP A 576 15.65 23.20 4.63
N THR A 577 14.54 23.93 4.43
CA THR A 577 13.18 23.43 4.63
C THR A 577 12.88 22.19 3.80
N PHE A 578 13.16 22.20 2.49
CA PHE A 578 12.84 21.06 1.62
C PHE A 578 13.71 19.84 1.89
N ARG A 579 15.01 20.06 2.15
CA ARG A 579 15.91 18.97 2.53
C ARG A 579 15.52 18.37 3.88
N GLY A 580 15.18 19.21 4.84
CA GLY A 580 14.67 18.77 6.14
C GLY A 580 13.37 18.00 6.00
N ALA A 581 12.43 18.48 5.17
CA ALA A 581 11.17 17.79 4.91
C ALA A 581 11.37 16.40 4.27
N ALA A 582 12.31 16.28 3.31
CA ALA A 582 12.62 14.98 2.69
C ALA A 582 13.20 13.97 3.70
N LEU A 583 14.12 14.42 4.58
CA LEU A 583 14.67 13.57 5.63
C LEU A 583 13.61 13.16 6.68
N LEU A 584 12.72 14.09 7.05
CA LEU A 584 11.59 13.78 7.94
C LEU A 584 10.64 12.79 7.31
N ALA A 585 10.33 12.94 6.00
CA ALA A 585 9.47 12.01 5.28
C ALA A 585 10.09 10.60 5.23
N ALA A 586 11.39 10.50 4.94
CA ALA A 586 12.09 9.22 4.95
C ALA A 586 12.11 8.59 6.37
N TRP A 587 12.44 9.37 7.39
CA TRP A 587 12.50 8.90 8.78
C TRP A 587 11.14 8.44 9.30
N TYR A 588 10.15 9.33 9.25
CA TYR A 588 8.81 9.01 9.75
C TYR A 588 8.07 8.04 8.83
N GLY A 589 8.39 7.98 7.54
CA GLY A 589 7.85 6.98 6.62
C GLY A 589 8.23 5.56 7.03
N VAL A 590 9.53 5.29 7.25
CA VAL A 590 9.99 3.97 7.69
C VAL A 590 9.46 3.65 9.09
N LEU A 591 9.53 4.59 10.03
CA LEU A 591 9.04 4.39 11.39
C LEU A 591 7.53 4.12 11.41
N ALA A 592 6.77 4.88 10.62
CA ALA A 592 5.33 4.72 10.51
C ALA A 592 4.93 3.36 9.90
N LEU A 593 5.67 2.86 8.90
CA LEU A 593 5.46 1.51 8.35
C LEU A 593 5.67 0.43 9.42
N LEU A 594 6.75 0.53 10.19
CA LEU A 594 7.05 -0.42 11.26
C LEU A 594 5.98 -0.42 12.37
N VAL A 595 5.46 0.76 12.71
CA VAL A 595 4.38 0.89 13.71
C VAL A 595 3.05 0.46 13.13
N ALA A 596 2.74 0.85 11.89
CA ALA A 596 1.48 0.51 11.23
C ALA A 596 1.31 -1.00 11.07
N ASP A 597 2.38 -1.74 10.73
CA ASP A 597 2.35 -3.21 10.63
C ASP A 597 2.03 -3.90 11.97
N ARG A 598 2.34 -3.25 13.11
CA ARG A 598 1.94 -3.75 14.44
C ARG A 598 0.45 -3.53 14.75
N VAL A 599 -0.16 -2.50 14.16
CA VAL A 599 -1.57 -2.10 14.37
C VAL A 599 -2.48 -2.79 13.37
N VAL A 600 -2.07 -2.82 12.11
CA VAL A 600 -2.79 -3.42 10.98
C VAL A 600 -1.77 -4.22 10.18
N PRO A 601 -1.54 -5.49 10.56
CA PRO A 601 -0.54 -6.32 9.89
C PRO A 601 -0.88 -6.49 8.42
N PHE A 602 0.14 -6.37 7.58
CA PHE A 602 0.00 -6.60 6.13
C PHE A 602 -0.29 -8.07 5.83
N THR A 603 0.38 -8.96 6.56
CA THR A 603 0.21 -10.41 6.48
C THR A 603 0.12 -11.00 7.89
N GLU A 604 -0.59 -12.12 8.02
CA GLU A 604 -0.68 -12.87 9.29
C GLU A 604 0.44 -13.91 9.44
N VAL A 605 1.53 -13.76 8.68
CA VAL A 605 2.67 -14.69 8.71
C VAL A 605 3.22 -14.80 10.13
N PRO A 606 3.35 -16.03 10.67
CA PRO A 606 3.91 -16.25 12.00
C PRO A 606 5.32 -15.65 12.12
N ARG A 607 5.63 -15.04 13.27
CA ARG A 607 6.95 -14.40 13.49
C ARG A 607 8.14 -15.33 13.25
N ARG A 608 7.98 -16.63 13.51
CA ARG A 608 9.02 -17.65 13.25
C ARG A 608 9.36 -17.81 11.77
N LEU A 609 8.45 -17.42 10.88
CA LEU A 609 8.65 -17.41 9.43
C LEU A 609 9.03 -16.03 8.87
N SER A 610 9.15 -15.00 9.73
CA SER A 610 9.61 -13.68 9.30
C SER A 610 11.13 -13.67 9.12
N PRO A 611 11.65 -13.42 7.92
CA PRO A 611 13.09 -13.36 7.69
C PRO A 611 13.74 -12.24 8.52
N PRO A 612 14.84 -12.51 9.25
CA PRO A 612 15.48 -11.55 10.16
C PRO A 612 16.09 -10.33 9.42
N TRP A 613 16.37 -10.43 8.13
CA TRP A 613 16.89 -9.32 7.34
C TRP A 613 15.86 -8.21 7.11
N LEU A 614 14.57 -8.47 7.27
CA LEU A 614 13.51 -7.47 7.08
C LEU A 614 13.54 -6.36 8.16
N PRO A 615 13.52 -6.67 9.47
CA PRO A 615 13.72 -5.65 10.50
C PRO A 615 15.13 -5.05 10.49
N LEU A 616 16.17 -5.82 10.13
CA LEU A 616 17.52 -5.32 9.98
C LEU A 616 17.61 -4.27 8.87
N GLY A 617 17.00 -4.52 7.71
CA GLY A 617 16.95 -3.57 6.59
C GLY A 617 16.26 -2.25 6.98
N ALA A 618 15.14 -2.34 7.68
CA ALA A 618 14.45 -1.15 8.20
C ALA A 618 15.31 -0.39 9.22
N GLY A 619 15.99 -1.09 10.12
CA GLY A 619 16.94 -0.49 11.07
C GLY A 619 18.12 0.20 10.37
N LEU A 620 18.70 -0.43 9.35
CA LEU A 620 19.77 0.15 8.53
C LEU A 620 19.27 1.38 7.75
N ALA A 621 18.06 1.37 7.21
CA ALA A 621 17.47 2.52 6.54
C ALA A 621 17.30 3.70 7.50
N LEU A 622 16.79 3.47 8.71
CA LEU A 622 16.69 4.50 9.75
C LEU A 622 18.08 5.03 10.14
N LEU A 623 19.05 4.14 10.34
CA LEU A 623 20.42 4.55 10.66
C LEU A 623 21.05 5.40 9.53
N ALA A 624 20.82 5.03 8.27
CA ALA A 624 21.29 5.79 7.12
C ALA A 624 20.68 7.20 7.08
N VAL A 625 19.36 7.33 7.24
CA VAL A 625 18.69 8.65 7.30
C VAL A 625 19.25 9.49 8.46
N TRP A 626 19.41 8.85 9.64
CA TRP A 626 19.98 9.51 10.81
C TRP A 626 21.42 9.98 10.55
N ALA A 627 22.27 9.14 9.97
CA ALA A 627 23.65 9.47 9.65
C ALA A 627 23.73 10.62 8.62
N ILE A 628 22.92 10.58 7.56
CA ILE A 628 22.82 11.64 6.55
C ILE A 628 22.41 12.96 7.20
N ALA A 629 21.39 12.93 8.08
CA ALA A 629 20.92 14.14 8.77
C ALA A 629 22.00 14.76 9.67
N ASN A 630 22.86 13.93 10.28
CA ASN A 630 23.88 14.41 11.22
C ASN A 630 25.26 14.69 10.59
N ARG A 631 25.57 14.07 9.41
CA ARG A 631 26.84 14.27 8.72
C ARG A 631 26.94 15.64 8.04
N PHE A 632 25.87 16.12 7.44
CA PHE A 632 25.87 17.36 6.68
C PHE A 632 25.61 18.56 7.61
N ARG A 633 26.66 19.26 7.97
CA ARG A 633 26.56 20.55 8.64
C ARG A 633 26.42 21.62 7.57
N PRO A 634 25.40 22.50 7.64
CA PRO A 634 25.30 23.63 6.73
C PRO A 634 26.46 24.60 6.98
N GLU A 635 27.15 24.93 5.92
CA GLU A 635 28.13 26.04 5.96
C GLU A 635 27.42 27.33 6.33
N ARG A 636 28.20 28.29 6.89
CA ARG A 636 27.67 29.54 7.38
C ARG A 636 27.47 30.51 6.20
N ASP A 637 26.33 30.43 5.53
CA ASP A 637 25.92 31.43 4.54
C ASP A 637 25.47 32.72 5.23
N VAL A 638 26.43 33.49 5.72
CA VAL A 638 26.21 34.89 6.02
C VAL A 638 26.95 35.71 4.97
N GLU A 639 26.31 35.86 3.83
CA GLU A 639 26.73 36.91 2.90
C GLU A 639 26.66 38.25 3.65
N LEU A 640 27.82 38.87 3.84
CA LEU A 640 27.87 40.24 4.30
C LEU A 640 27.26 41.13 3.21
N PRO A 641 26.28 42.00 3.53
CA PRO A 641 25.81 42.97 2.54
C PRO A 641 27.00 43.76 2.00
N ALA A 642 27.05 43.91 0.68
CA ALA A 642 28.10 44.70 0.02
C ALA A 642 28.21 46.07 0.69
N ARG A 643 29.44 46.52 0.90
CA ARG A 643 29.69 47.89 1.42
C ARG A 643 28.89 48.88 0.58
N PRO A 644 28.04 49.74 1.19
CA PRO A 644 27.46 50.82 0.43
C PRO A 644 28.60 51.65 -0.17
N ALA A 645 28.56 51.84 -1.48
CA ALA A 645 29.54 52.70 -2.16
C ALA A 645 29.63 54.03 -1.39
N ARG A 646 30.83 54.42 -0.96
CA ARG A 646 31.04 55.73 -0.37
C ARG A 646 30.49 56.75 -1.38
N ARG A 647 29.40 57.44 -1.06
CA ARG A 647 29.01 58.62 -1.81
C ARG A 647 30.20 59.52 -1.82
N ALA A 648 30.79 59.72 -2.98
CA ALA A 648 31.85 60.74 -3.15
C ALA A 648 31.32 62.03 -2.56
N ARG A 649 32.05 62.60 -1.59
CA ARG A 649 31.77 63.95 -1.15
C ARG A 649 31.86 64.86 -2.40
N PRO A 650 30.81 65.65 -2.66
CA PRO A 650 30.95 66.65 -3.71
C PRO A 650 32.18 67.48 -3.42
N ALA A 651 33.09 67.55 -4.36
CA ALA A 651 34.26 68.47 -4.29
C ALA A 651 33.75 69.86 -3.97
N ALA A 652 34.23 70.44 -2.85
CA ALA A 652 33.95 71.80 -2.54
C ALA A 652 34.46 72.62 -3.74
N ALA A 653 33.58 73.33 -4.41
CA ALA A 653 33.92 74.26 -5.43
C ALA A 653 34.84 75.28 -4.80
N ALA A 654 36.15 75.27 -5.18
CA ALA A 654 37.10 76.33 -4.90
C ALA A 654 36.56 77.57 -5.64
N GLY A 655 35.97 78.48 -4.87
CA GLY A 655 35.67 79.84 -5.37
C GLY A 655 36.90 80.53 -5.79
N ALA A 656 36.96 80.91 -7.02
CA ALA A 656 37.88 81.86 -7.55
C ALA A 656 37.25 83.24 -7.49
N GLY A 657 38.03 84.23 -7.04
CA GLY A 657 37.82 85.63 -7.25
C GLY A 657 37.50 86.42 -6.06
#